data_6b2c272a2308135f2b98e511e7921a98
#
_entry.id   6b2c272a2308135f2b98e511e7921a98
#
_cell.length_a   1.000
_cell.length_b   1.000
_cell.length_c   1.000
_cell.angle_alpha   90.00
_cell.angle_beta   90.00
_cell.angle_gamma   90.00
#
_symmetry.space_group_name_H-M   'P 1'
#
loop_
_entity.id
_entity.type
_entity.pdbx_description
1 polymer ?
#
loop_
_entity_poly.entity_id
_entity_poly.type
_entity_poly.pdbx_seq_one_letter_code
_entity_poly.pdbx_strand_id
1 'polypeptide(L)'
;MKNFYFLLISSLFLTSGLYAGETDYTQGLSIWFDTPNTLQGYVAWYGGRPDLWKDENKPVTAGSGHNLDASWESQSLPIGNGSLGANIMGSVEAERITFNEKTLWRGGPNTAKGADYYWNVNKQSAHLLDEIRKAFTEGDQKKAEMLTRQNFNSEVSYEADGENPFRFGSFTTMGEFYVETGLNMIGMSDYKRILSLDSAMAVVQFKKDRVAYQRNFFISYPANVMVVRFSADQSGKQNLVFSYAPNPLSTGSMVSDGNKGLVYTASLDNNGMKYVVRIQAETKGGTLSNADGKLTVKDADEVVFYITADTDYKINFDPDFKDPKTYIGVNPEETTKQWMNNAVAQGYTALFNQHYNDYATLFNRVRLNLNPAVKGVNLPTSQRLKNYRKGQPDYYLEELYYQFGRYLLIASSRPGNMPANLQGIWHNNVDGPWRVDYHNNINIQMNYWPACSTNLNECVLPLIDFIRTLVKPGEKTAQAYFGARGWTASISGNIFGFTTPLESQDMSWNFNPMAGPWLATHIWEYYDYTRDLKFLKETGYELIKSSADFAVDYLWHKPDGTYTAAPSTSPEHGPIDQGATFVHAVVREILMDAIEASKVLGVDKKERKQWEHVLANLVPYQIGRYGQLMDWSVDIDDPKDEHRHVNHLFGLHPGHTVSPVTTPELAKAAKVVLVHRGDGATGWSMGWKLNQWARLQDGNHAYTLFGNLLKNGTMDNLWDTHPPFQIDGNFGGTAGITEMLLQSHMGFIQLLPALPDAWKDGSISGICAKGNFEVDVIWENHQLKEAVVRSNAGGDCVIKYADQTISFKTVKGRSYQIGYDAAKGLIKK
;
A
#
# COMPACT_ATOMS: atom_id res chain seq x y z
N MET A 1 -26.61 -5.08 36.55
CA MET A 1 -26.67 -6.49 36.15
C MET A 1 -27.59 -6.62 34.94
N LYS A 2 -27.05 -6.59 33.74
CA LYS A 2 -27.62 -7.19 32.53
C LYS A 2 -26.45 -7.49 31.61
N ASN A 3 -26.30 -8.74 31.33
CA ASN A 3 -25.17 -9.38 30.67
C ASN A 3 -25.01 -8.90 29.25
N PHE A 4 -23.83 -8.46 28.89
CA PHE A 4 -23.34 -8.40 27.55
C PHE A 4 -23.23 -9.83 27.01
N TYR A 5 -24.02 -10.15 26.02
CA TYR A 5 -23.79 -11.32 25.19
C TYR A 5 -22.62 -11.02 24.27
N PHE A 6 -21.41 -11.34 24.71
CA PHE A 6 -20.34 -11.70 23.81
C PHE A 6 -20.74 -13.02 23.17
N LEU A 7 -21.22 -12.97 21.94
CA LEU A 7 -21.37 -14.18 21.16
C LEU A 7 -19.98 -14.77 20.91
N LEU A 8 -19.67 -15.79 21.69
CA LEU A 8 -18.63 -16.77 21.38
C LEU A 8 -19.01 -17.49 20.08
N ILE A 9 -18.55 -16.99 18.93
CA ILE A 9 -18.52 -17.74 17.66
C ILE A 9 -17.16 -18.44 17.51
N SER A 10 -16.29 -18.37 18.49
CA SER A 10 -14.93 -18.93 18.43
C SER A 10 -14.79 -20.39 18.85
N SER A 11 -15.88 -21.13 19.14
CA SER A 11 -15.75 -22.48 19.65
C SER A 11 -16.34 -23.61 18.79
N LEU A 12 -16.69 -23.35 17.53
CA LEU A 12 -17.24 -24.40 16.64
C LEU A 12 -16.27 -24.94 15.58
N PHE A 13 -15.01 -24.49 15.56
CA PHE A 13 -13.99 -24.99 14.60
C PHE A 13 -13.06 -26.07 15.17
N LEU A 14 -13.28 -26.52 16.38
CA LEU A 14 -12.46 -27.57 17.00
C LEU A 14 -13.22 -28.90 16.96
N THR A 15 -12.70 -29.85 16.17
CA THR A 15 -13.04 -31.27 16.11
C THR A 15 -14.12 -31.68 15.13
N SER A 16 -13.91 -31.49 13.84
CA SER A 16 -14.35 -32.46 12.82
C SER A 16 -13.52 -32.24 11.57
N GLY A 17 -13.01 -33.26 10.95
CA GLY A 17 -12.48 -33.18 9.60
C GLY A 17 -13.59 -32.61 8.71
N LEU A 18 -13.55 -31.30 8.42
CA LEU A 18 -14.55 -30.65 7.57
C LEU A 18 -14.47 -31.28 6.18
N TYR A 19 -15.47 -32.02 5.82
CA TYR A 19 -15.68 -32.53 4.48
C TYR A 19 -15.94 -31.35 3.52
N ALA A 20 -15.51 -31.47 2.27
CA ALA A 20 -15.79 -30.50 1.23
C ALA A 20 -17.29 -30.19 1.17
N GLY A 21 -17.70 -28.94 1.37
CA GLY A 21 -19.05 -28.43 1.17
C GLY A 21 -19.87 -27.98 2.38
N GLU A 22 -19.35 -28.06 3.63
CA GLU A 22 -20.17 -27.70 4.81
C GLU A 22 -20.07 -26.19 5.20
N THR A 23 -19.03 -25.47 4.84
CA THR A 23 -18.86 -24.06 5.22
C THR A 23 -19.21 -23.13 4.08
N ASP A 24 -20.18 -22.25 4.27
CA ASP A 24 -20.48 -21.17 3.32
C ASP A 24 -19.58 -19.93 3.60
N TYR A 25 -18.43 -19.88 2.95
CA TYR A 25 -17.47 -18.76 3.06
C TYR A 25 -17.96 -17.46 2.42
N THR A 26 -19.14 -17.45 1.75
CA THR A 26 -19.75 -16.20 1.27
C THR A 26 -20.51 -15.45 2.37
N GLN A 27 -20.68 -16.06 3.53
CA GLN A 27 -21.18 -15.39 4.73
C GLN A 27 -20.02 -14.65 5.43
N GLY A 28 -20.27 -13.46 5.93
CA GLY A 28 -19.23 -12.60 6.50
C GLY A 28 -18.61 -11.66 5.44
N LEU A 29 -17.40 -11.20 5.69
CA LEU A 29 -16.69 -10.28 4.78
C LEU A 29 -15.94 -11.09 3.72
N SER A 30 -16.47 -11.09 2.49
CA SER A 30 -15.88 -11.86 1.40
C SER A 30 -16.04 -11.19 0.03
N ILE A 31 -15.00 -11.33 -0.77
CA ILE A 31 -15.04 -11.08 -2.21
C ILE A 31 -15.27 -12.42 -2.89
N TRP A 32 -16.34 -12.56 -3.70
CA TRP A 32 -16.63 -13.84 -4.29
C TRP A 32 -17.29 -13.73 -5.67
N PHE A 33 -17.16 -14.82 -6.44
CA PHE A 33 -17.70 -14.99 -7.78
C PHE A 33 -18.37 -16.35 -7.88
N ASP A 34 -19.44 -16.43 -8.66
CA ASP A 34 -20.19 -17.66 -8.93
C ASP A 34 -19.84 -18.30 -10.28
N THR A 35 -18.86 -17.76 -10.95
CA THR A 35 -18.35 -18.26 -12.23
C THR A 35 -16.86 -18.56 -12.14
N PRO A 36 -16.40 -19.69 -12.72
CA PRO A 36 -14.98 -19.96 -12.81
C PRO A 36 -14.30 -18.94 -13.70
N ASN A 37 -13.06 -18.61 -13.35
CA ASN A 37 -12.22 -17.96 -14.31
C ASN A 37 -11.86 -18.98 -15.38
N THR A 38 -12.31 -18.72 -16.60
CA THR A 38 -11.85 -19.48 -17.74
C THR A 38 -10.48 -18.92 -18.10
N LEU A 39 -9.53 -19.77 -18.38
CA LEU A 39 -8.20 -19.38 -18.83
C LEU A 39 -8.21 -18.67 -20.21
N GLN A 40 -9.39 -18.27 -20.67
CA GLN A 40 -9.60 -17.47 -21.89
C GLN A 40 -9.23 -16.02 -21.58
N GLY A 41 -8.38 -15.44 -22.40
CA GLY A 41 -7.92 -14.05 -22.25
C GLY A 41 -6.53 -13.92 -21.63
N TYR A 42 -5.91 -15.01 -21.24
CA TYR A 42 -4.54 -15.02 -20.82
C TYR A 42 -3.58 -15.32 -21.96
N VAL A 43 -2.60 -14.49 -22.15
CA VAL A 43 -1.46 -14.80 -22.99
C VAL A 43 -0.23 -14.81 -22.10
N ALA A 44 0.36 -15.97 -21.97
CA ALA A 44 1.67 -16.14 -21.32
C ALA A 44 2.76 -15.53 -22.22
N TRP A 45 2.80 -14.22 -22.34
CA TRP A 45 3.76 -13.52 -23.19
C TRP A 45 5.20 -13.63 -22.67
N TYR A 46 5.38 -14.08 -21.45
CA TYR A 46 6.68 -14.33 -20.84
C TYR A 46 7.02 -15.82 -20.69
N GLY A 47 6.28 -16.73 -21.32
CA GLY A 47 6.63 -18.16 -21.27
C GLY A 47 5.51 -19.04 -20.71
N GLY A 48 5.25 -19.08 -19.43
CA GLY A 48 4.17 -19.82 -18.77
C GLY A 48 3.93 -21.25 -19.32
N ARG A 49 2.68 -21.63 -19.40
CA ARG A 49 2.22 -22.91 -19.95
C ARG A 49 1.29 -22.68 -21.15
N PRO A 50 1.81 -22.31 -22.33
CA PRO A 50 0.97 -22.00 -23.50
C PRO A 50 0.15 -23.19 -23.98
N ASP A 51 0.54 -24.42 -23.64
CA ASP A 51 -0.22 -25.65 -23.91
C ASP A 51 -1.55 -25.72 -23.14
N LEU A 52 -1.71 -24.94 -22.08
CA LEU A 52 -2.97 -24.84 -21.32
C LEU A 52 -3.89 -23.71 -21.81
N TRP A 53 -3.43 -22.89 -22.76
CA TRP A 53 -4.14 -21.71 -23.23
C TRP A 53 -4.60 -21.87 -24.68
N LYS A 54 -5.75 -21.27 -25.02
CA LYS A 54 -6.21 -21.21 -26.40
C LYS A 54 -5.73 -19.91 -27.03
N ASP A 55 -5.20 -19.99 -28.26
CA ASP A 55 -4.59 -18.91 -29.05
C ASP A 55 -5.47 -17.68 -29.35
N GLU A 56 -6.72 -17.67 -28.90
CA GLU A 56 -7.69 -16.63 -29.30
C GLU A 56 -7.53 -15.32 -28.52
N ASN A 57 -6.62 -15.27 -27.54
CA ASN A 57 -6.57 -14.17 -26.59
C ASN A 57 -5.21 -13.46 -26.64
N LYS A 58 -5.14 -12.44 -27.47
CA LYS A 58 -3.99 -11.54 -27.51
C LYS A 58 -4.00 -10.61 -26.28
N PRO A 59 -2.83 -10.30 -25.70
CA PRO A 59 -2.77 -9.34 -24.63
C PRO A 59 -3.33 -7.99 -25.06
N VAL A 60 -4.07 -7.36 -24.16
CA VAL A 60 -4.49 -5.97 -24.33
C VAL A 60 -3.31 -5.10 -23.95
N THR A 61 -2.87 -4.24 -24.85
CA THR A 61 -1.84 -3.25 -24.57
C THR A 61 -2.49 -2.03 -23.91
N ALA A 62 -2.10 -1.71 -22.68
CA ALA A 62 -2.55 -0.50 -22.01
C ALA A 62 -1.92 0.75 -22.65
N GLY A 63 -2.47 1.93 -22.34
CA GLY A 63 -1.89 3.21 -22.71
C GLY A 63 -0.46 3.44 -22.18
N SER A 64 -0.05 2.68 -21.15
CA SER A 64 1.32 2.62 -20.61
C SER A 64 2.29 1.80 -21.50
N GLY A 65 1.82 1.15 -22.57
CA GLY A 65 2.62 0.26 -23.39
C GLY A 65 2.81 -1.17 -22.85
N HIS A 66 2.30 -1.48 -21.65
CA HIS A 66 2.40 -2.79 -21.03
C HIS A 66 1.26 -3.72 -21.45
N ASN A 67 1.58 -4.99 -21.61
CA ASN A 67 0.59 -6.02 -21.83
C ASN A 67 -0.16 -6.31 -20.53
N LEU A 68 -1.50 -6.32 -20.61
CA LEU A 68 -2.37 -6.57 -19.47
C LEU A 68 -3.05 -7.92 -19.57
N ASP A 69 -3.08 -8.63 -18.47
CA ASP A 69 -3.95 -9.77 -18.25
C ASP A 69 -5.21 -9.29 -17.52
N ALA A 70 -6.22 -8.91 -18.29
CA ALA A 70 -7.46 -8.35 -17.77
C ALA A 70 -8.18 -9.30 -16.79
N SER A 71 -8.02 -10.61 -16.99
CA SER A 71 -8.57 -11.64 -16.12
C SER A 71 -7.86 -11.67 -14.76
N TRP A 72 -6.54 -11.56 -14.77
CA TRP A 72 -5.75 -11.46 -13.54
C TRP A 72 -6.06 -10.18 -12.79
N GLU A 73 -6.08 -9.02 -13.46
CA GLU A 73 -6.33 -7.73 -12.81
C GLU A 73 -7.73 -7.65 -12.18
N SER A 74 -8.78 -8.10 -12.91
CA SER A 74 -10.15 -7.83 -12.48
C SER A 74 -10.80 -8.99 -11.71
N GLN A 75 -10.24 -10.19 -11.77
CA GLN A 75 -10.93 -11.38 -11.28
C GLN A 75 -10.08 -12.29 -10.40
N SER A 76 -8.78 -12.08 -10.26
CA SER A 76 -7.95 -12.88 -9.35
C SER A 76 -8.27 -12.60 -7.88
N LEU A 77 -7.98 -13.56 -7.02
CA LEU A 77 -8.11 -13.45 -5.57
C LEU A 77 -6.72 -13.32 -4.96
N PRO A 78 -6.32 -12.12 -4.49
CA PRO A 78 -5.00 -11.90 -3.93
C PRO A 78 -4.88 -12.43 -2.50
N ILE A 79 -3.83 -13.21 -2.23
CA ILE A 79 -3.42 -13.64 -0.88
C ILE A 79 -1.97 -13.27 -0.64
N GLY A 80 -1.58 -13.03 0.62
CA GLY A 80 -0.21 -12.64 0.94
C GLY A 80 0.07 -12.58 2.44
N ASN A 81 1.38 -12.46 2.77
CA ASN A 81 1.86 -12.35 4.14
C ASN A 81 2.90 -11.22 4.35
N GLY A 82 3.03 -10.31 3.37
CA GLY A 82 4.05 -9.25 3.38
C GLY A 82 5.38 -9.65 2.76
N SER A 83 5.71 -10.95 2.69
CA SER A 83 6.91 -11.50 2.04
C SER A 83 6.55 -12.19 0.73
N LEU A 84 5.59 -13.09 0.79
CA LEU A 84 5.07 -13.84 -0.34
C LEU A 84 3.69 -13.33 -0.73
N GLY A 85 3.43 -13.24 -2.02
CA GLY A 85 2.14 -12.90 -2.59
C GLY A 85 1.72 -13.90 -3.65
N ALA A 86 0.42 -14.17 -3.76
CA ALA A 86 -0.11 -15.02 -4.81
C ALA A 86 -1.50 -14.56 -5.23
N ASN A 87 -1.84 -14.84 -6.50
CA ASN A 87 -3.20 -14.63 -7.01
C ASN A 87 -3.80 -15.96 -7.44
N ILE A 88 -4.98 -16.24 -6.93
CA ILE A 88 -5.72 -17.46 -7.22
C ILE A 88 -6.75 -17.16 -8.29
N MET A 89 -6.69 -17.89 -9.40
CA MET A 89 -7.57 -17.66 -10.53
C MET A 89 -8.91 -18.40 -10.39
N GLY A 90 -8.94 -19.54 -9.74
CA GLY A 90 -10.16 -20.34 -9.54
C GLY A 90 -10.63 -21.06 -10.81
N SER A 91 -9.72 -21.47 -11.68
CA SER A 91 -10.04 -22.26 -12.86
C SER A 91 -10.27 -23.73 -12.50
N VAL A 92 -11.20 -24.40 -13.17
CA VAL A 92 -11.58 -25.79 -12.84
C VAL A 92 -10.60 -26.81 -13.40
N GLU A 93 -10.29 -26.70 -14.67
CA GLU A 93 -9.48 -27.66 -15.42
C GLU A 93 -8.01 -27.64 -15.04
N ALA A 94 -7.48 -26.43 -14.84
CA ALA A 94 -6.15 -26.20 -14.32
C ALA A 94 -6.15 -24.95 -13.44
N GLU A 95 -5.89 -25.10 -12.15
CA GLU A 95 -5.69 -23.95 -11.27
C GLU A 95 -4.41 -23.23 -11.67
N ARG A 96 -4.48 -21.91 -11.85
CA ARG A 96 -3.34 -21.04 -12.09
C ARG A 96 -3.13 -20.18 -10.87
N ILE A 97 -1.88 -20.09 -10.41
CA ILE A 97 -1.47 -19.31 -9.26
C ILE A 97 -0.26 -18.50 -9.68
N THR A 98 -0.40 -17.18 -9.80
CA THR A 98 0.75 -16.29 -9.97
C THR A 98 1.43 -16.09 -8.62
N PHE A 99 2.76 -15.99 -8.61
CA PHE A 99 3.51 -16.02 -7.37
C PHE A 99 4.62 -14.98 -7.34
N ASN A 100 4.75 -14.31 -6.20
CA ASN A 100 5.71 -13.25 -5.96
C ASN A 100 6.42 -13.45 -4.62
N GLU A 101 7.67 -13.02 -4.58
CA GLU A 101 8.42 -12.73 -3.37
C GLU A 101 8.85 -11.26 -3.42
N LYS A 102 8.69 -10.54 -2.31
CA LYS A 102 8.79 -9.08 -2.20
C LYS A 102 10.13 -8.52 -2.65
N THR A 103 11.21 -9.28 -2.51
CA THR A 103 12.58 -8.81 -2.78
C THR A 103 13.15 -9.27 -4.12
N LEU A 104 12.37 -9.97 -4.93
CA LEU A 104 12.81 -10.36 -6.28
C LEU A 104 12.73 -9.16 -7.23
N TRP A 105 13.87 -8.52 -7.47
CA TRP A 105 13.99 -7.32 -8.29
C TRP A 105 15.07 -7.44 -9.33
N ARG A 106 14.80 -6.92 -10.53
CA ARG A 106 15.78 -6.69 -11.59
C ARG A 106 16.48 -5.35 -11.34
N GLY A 107 17.67 -5.15 -11.91
CA GLY A 107 18.44 -3.92 -11.76
C GLY A 107 19.28 -3.88 -10.49
N GLY A 108 19.63 -2.69 -10.04
CA GLY A 108 20.44 -2.46 -8.85
C GLY A 108 21.95 -2.43 -9.08
N PRO A 109 22.75 -2.31 -8.01
CA PRO A 109 24.20 -2.11 -8.10
C PRO A 109 24.98 -3.31 -8.64
N ASN A 110 24.40 -4.51 -8.65
CA ASN A 110 25.03 -5.72 -9.17
C ASN A 110 24.78 -5.93 -10.68
N THR A 111 24.68 -4.84 -11.44
CA THR A 111 24.57 -4.85 -12.90
C THR A 111 25.91 -4.57 -13.57
N ALA A 112 25.95 -4.46 -14.90
CA ALA A 112 27.17 -4.34 -15.69
C ALA A 112 28.13 -3.18 -15.30
N LYS A 113 27.60 -2.12 -14.67
CA LYS A 113 28.40 -0.97 -14.17
C LYS A 113 28.76 -1.07 -12.69
N GLY A 114 28.32 -2.14 -12.01
CA GLY A 114 28.65 -2.37 -10.60
C GLY A 114 28.18 -1.27 -9.67
N ALA A 115 28.94 -1.02 -8.60
CA ALA A 115 28.60 -0.05 -7.57
C ALA A 115 28.51 1.41 -8.09
N ASP A 116 29.16 1.74 -9.20
CA ASP A 116 29.09 3.06 -9.82
C ASP A 116 27.68 3.42 -10.29
N TYR A 117 26.88 2.41 -10.55
CA TYR A 117 25.52 2.53 -11.06
C TYR A 117 24.63 3.47 -10.24
N TYR A 118 24.68 3.39 -8.91
CA TYR A 118 23.85 4.24 -8.06
C TYR A 118 24.57 5.46 -7.52
N TRP A 119 25.86 5.33 -7.25
CA TRP A 119 26.52 6.25 -6.35
C TRP A 119 27.22 7.38 -7.10
N ASN A 120 27.64 7.08 -8.32
CA ASN A 120 28.46 8.00 -9.13
C ASN A 120 27.70 8.53 -10.36
N VAL A 121 26.45 8.18 -10.55
CA VAL A 121 25.59 8.71 -11.63
C VAL A 121 24.98 10.07 -11.31
N ASN A 122 25.07 10.54 -10.07
CA ASN A 122 24.62 11.85 -9.68
C ASN A 122 25.48 12.94 -10.35
N LYS A 123 24.82 13.83 -11.07
CA LYS A 123 25.48 15.04 -11.57
C LYS A 123 25.79 15.96 -10.38
N GLN A 124 26.99 16.55 -10.37
CA GLN A 124 27.41 17.44 -9.30
C GLN A 124 26.90 18.86 -9.57
N SER A 125 25.59 19.07 -9.53
CA SER A 125 24.91 20.27 -10.05
C SER A 125 24.64 21.35 -9.01
N ALA A 126 24.98 21.12 -7.75
CA ALA A 126 24.74 22.06 -6.66
C ALA A 126 25.33 23.47 -6.93
N HIS A 127 26.47 23.57 -7.62
CA HIS A 127 27.11 24.83 -7.99
C HIS A 127 26.28 25.69 -8.94
N LEU A 128 25.27 25.14 -9.60
CA LEU A 128 24.38 25.85 -10.52
C LEU A 128 23.19 26.53 -9.83
N LEU A 129 22.92 26.21 -8.56
CA LEU A 129 21.76 26.75 -7.85
C LEU A 129 21.74 28.28 -7.80
N ASP A 130 22.90 28.92 -7.55
CA ASP A 130 22.98 30.37 -7.49
C ASP A 130 22.70 31.01 -8.87
N GLU A 131 23.14 30.39 -9.97
CA GLU A 131 22.85 30.87 -11.32
C GLU A 131 21.35 30.68 -11.66
N ILE A 132 20.75 29.59 -11.28
CA ILE A 132 19.32 29.35 -11.46
C ILE A 132 18.49 30.38 -10.67
N ARG A 133 18.80 30.58 -9.39
CA ARG A 133 18.15 31.55 -8.50
C ARG A 133 18.33 33.00 -9.03
N LYS A 134 19.51 33.32 -9.57
CA LYS A 134 19.76 34.60 -10.24
C LYS A 134 18.87 34.75 -11.49
N ALA A 135 18.77 33.74 -12.34
CA ALA A 135 17.92 33.78 -13.52
C ALA A 135 16.45 34.05 -13.14
N PHE A 136 15.91 33.39 -12.10
CA PHE A 136 14.57 33.69 -11.57
C PHE A 136 14.46 35.17 -11.10
N THR A 137 15.46 35.68 -10.41
CA THR A 137 15.47 37.08 -9.92
C THR A 137 15.46 38.08 -11.08
N GLU A 138 16.15 37.77 -12.18
CA GLU A 138 16.22 38.57 -13.40
C GLU A 138 15.01 38.40 -14.32
N GLY A 139 14.08 37.51 -13.99
CA GLY A 139 12.88 37.20 -14.79
C GLY A 139 13.18 36.33 -16.01
N ASP A 140 14.36 35.69 -16.07
CA ASP A 140 14.75 34.79 -17.14
C ASP A 140 14.33 33.34 -16.81
N GLN A 141 13.01 33.11 -16.81
CA GLN A 141 12.38 31.80 -16.57
C GLN A 141 12.96 30.72 -17.48
N LYS A 142 13.19 31.06 -18.79
CA LYS A 142 13.70 30.10 -19.76
C LYS A 142 15.10 29.60 -19.41
N LYS A 143 15.98 30.51 -18.96
CA LYS A 143 17.33 30.11 -18.53
C LYS A 143 17.27 29.22 -17.27
N ALA A 144 16.47 29.60 -16.28
CA ALA A 144 16.29 28.79 -15.06
C ALA A 144 15.81 27.37 -15.39
N GLU A 145 14.80 27.26 -16.24
CA GLU A 145 14.28 25.96 -16.67
C GLU A 145 15.30 25.13 -17.46
N MET A 146 16.00 25.74 -18.40
CA MET A 146 17.03 25.08 -19.19
C MET A 146 18.14 24.51 -18.31
N LEU A 147 18.68 25.30 -17.38
CA LEU A 147 19.71 24.85 -16.45
C LEU A 147 19.23 23.69 -15.59
N THR A 148 18.01 23.76 -15.09
CA THR A 148 17.43 22.69 -14.26
C THR A 148 17.24 21.42 -15.07
N ARG A 149 16.60 21.50 -16.25
CA ARG A 149 16.33 20.34 -17.13
C ARG A 149 17.60 19.59 -17.56
N GLN A 150 18.68 20.33 -17.83
CA GLN A 150 19.93 19.74 -18.30
C GLN A 150 20.77 19.12 -17.19
N ASN A 151 20.63 19.59 -15.94
CA ASN A 151 21.60 19.29 -14.88
C ASN A 151 21.02 18.60 -13.65
N PHE A 152 19.69 18.61 -13.43
CA PHE A 152 19.07 18.01 -12.24
C PHE A 152 18.37 16.68 -12.56
N ASN A 153 18.98 15.89 -13.45
CA ASN A 153 18.64 14.51 -13.79
C ASN A 153 19.93 13.66 -13.72
N SER A 154 19.79 12.36 -13.96
CA SER A 154 20.95 11.45 -14.02
C SER A 154 21.01 10.72 -15.37
N GLU A 155 21.88 9.71 -15.46
CA GLU A 155 21.97 8.81 -16.61
C GLU A 155 21.20 7.51 -16.38
N VAL A 156 20.50 7.37 -15.24
CA VAL A 156 19.79 6.12 -14.90
C VAL A 156 18.48 6.04 -15.66
N SER A 157 18.41 5.11 -16.59
CA SER A 157 17.21 4.85 -17.38
C SER A 157 16.11 4.20 -16.54
N TYR A 158 14.90 4.69 -16.71
CA TYR A 158 13.71 4.07 -16.15
C TYR A 158 13.30 2.81 -16.92
N GLU A 159 13.75 2.67 -18.17
CA GLU A 159 13.46 1.49 -18.99
C GLU A 159 14.17 0.24 -18.46
N ALA A 160 13.44 -0.87 -18.28
CA ALA A 160 13.98 -2.09 -17.74
C ALA A 160 14.90 -2.83 -18.72
N ASP A 161 14.61 -2.77 -20.02
CA ASP A 161 15.24 -3.57 -21.06
C ASP A 161 15.95 -2.75 -22.14
N GLY A 162 16.17 -1.45 -21.92
CA GLY A 162 16.92 -0.58 -22.83
C GLY A 162 18.40 -0.97 -22.96
N GLU A 163 19.10 -0.40 -23.93
CA GLU A 163 20.55 -0.60 -24.13
C GLU A 163 21.38 0.12 -23.07
N ASN A 164 20.81 1.05 -22.32
CA ASN A 164 21.50 1.79 -21.27
C ASN A 164 21.90 0.83 -20.14
N PRO A 165 23.22 0.75 -19.81
CA PRO A 165 23.71 -0.11 -18.72
C PRO A 165 23.31 0.38 -17.33
N PHE A 166 22.94 1.67 -17.18
CA PHE A 166 22.43 2.24 -15.93
C PHE A 166 20.92 2.11 -15.87
N ARG A 167 20.44 1.03 -15.28
CA ARG A 167 19.01 0.71 -15.23
C ARG A 167 18.47 0.78 -13.83
N PHE A 168 17.33 1.45 -13.68
CA PHE A 168 16.60 1.50 -12.42
C PHE A 168 16.14 0.10 -11.97
N GLY A 169 15.72 -0.72 -12.89
CA GLY A 169 15.22 -2.07 -12.64
C GLY A 169 13.70 -2.12 -12.46
N SER A 170 13.19 -3.25 -12.02
CA SER A 170 11.76 -3.48 -11.82
C SER A 170 11.52 -4.58 -10.80
N PHE A 171 10.43 -4.46 -10.02
CA PHE A 171 9.86 -5.62 -9.35
C PHE A 171 9.41 -6.63 -10.40
N THR A 172 9.60 -7.93 -10.15
CA THR A 172 9.34 -8.97 -11.15
C THR A 172 8.61 -10.16 -10.56
N THR A 173 7.83 -10.86 -11.39
CA THR A 173 7.18 -12.11 -10.97
C THR A 173 8.23 -13.18 -10.62
N MET A 174 7.91 -14.05 -9.67
CA MET A 174 8.71 -15.26 -9.42
C MET A 174 8.29 -16.41 -10.35
N GLY A 175 7.13 -16.30 -10.98
CA GLY A 175 6.58 -17.29 -11.90
C GLY A 175 5.17 -17.72 -11.50
N GLU A 176 4.75 -18.87 -12.01
CA GLU A 176 3.39 -19.36 -11.83
C GLU A 176 3.36 -20.85 -11.51
N PHE A 177 2.42 -21.23 -10.66
CA PHE A 177 2.10 -22.64 -10.42
C PHE A 177 0.84 -23.02 -11.18
N TYR A 178 0.84 -24.23 -11.71
CA TYR A 178 -0.30 -24.84 -12.37
C TYR A 178 -0.62 -26.17 -11.72
N VAL A 179 -1.92 -26.38 -11.43
CA VAL A 179 -2.41 -27.65 -10.91
C VAL A 179 -3.49 -28.16 -11.86
N GLU A 180 -3.09 -29.01 -12.80
CA GLU A 180 -3.98 -29.68 -13.74
C GLU A 180 -4.79 -30.74 -12.99
N THR A 181 -6.12 -30.75 -13.13
CA THR A 181 -7.02 -31.55 -12.31
C THR A 181 -7.65 -32.70 -13.08
N GLY A 182 -7.53 -32.72 -14.40
CA GLY A 182 -8.24 -33.67 -15.27
C GLY A 182 -9.77 -33.48 -15.28
N LEU A 183 -10.29 -32.47 -14.58
CA LEU A 183 -11.70 -32.14 -14.57
C LEU A 183 -12.05 -31.23 -15.76
N ASN A 184 -13.33 -31.14 -16.09
CA ASN A 184 -13.87 -30.18 -17.04
C ASN A 184 -15.15 -29.55 -16.47
N MET A 185 -15.60 -28.46 -17.07
CA MET A 185 -16.77 -27.71 -16.58
C MET A 185 -18.12 -28.32 -16.96
N ILE A 186 -18.17 -29.35 -17.83
CA ILE A 186 -19.43 -29.96 -18.30
C ILE A 186 -20.11 -30.67 -17.11
N GLY A 187 -21.35 -30.33 -16.79
CA GLY A 187 -22.09 -30.88 -15.66
C GLY A 187 -21.62 -30.41 -14.28
N MET A 188 -20.84 -29.34 -14.20
CA MET A 188 -20.47 -28.68 -12.94
C MET A 188 -21.66 -27.85 -12.39
N SER A 189 -21.79 -27.79 -11.09
CA SER A 189 -22.76 -26.96 -10.37
C SER A 189 -22.17 -26.37 -9.09
N ASP A 190 -22.91 -25.44 -8.49
CA ASP A 190 -22.62 -24.83 -7.19
C ASP A 190 -21.21 -24.22 -7.11
N TYR A 191 -20.72 -23.68 -8.23
CA TYR A 191 -19.39 -23.09 -8.26
C TYR A 191 -19.33 -21.79 -7.47
N LYS A 192 -18.29 -21.66 -6.63
CA LYS A 192 -17.92 -20.43 -5.93
C LYS A 192 -16.38 -20.33 -5.84
N ARG A 193 -15.83 -19.15 -6.09
CA ARG A 193 -14.46 -18.80 -5.69
C ARG A 193 -14.52 -17.57 -4.82
N ILE A 194 -13.84 -17.61 -3.68
CA ILE A 194 -14.08 -16.73 -2.55
C ILE A 194 -12.76 -16.32 -1.95
N LEU A 195 -12.57 -15.04 -1.70
CA LEU A 195 -11.56 -14.53 -0.77
C LEU A 195 -12.28 -14.14 0.52
N SER A 196 -12.10 -14.93 1.55
CA SER A 196 -12.60 -14.62 2.89
C SER A 196 -11.67 -13.63 3.57
N LEU A 197 -12.12 -12.41 3.81
CA LEU A 197 -11.36 -11.42 4.56
C LEU A 197 -11.30 -11.75 6.05
N ASP A 198 -12.28 -12.47 6.57
CA ASP A 198 -12.29 -12.89 7.99
C ASP A 198 -11.20 -13.91 8.31
N SER A 199 -10.69 -14.65 7.32
CA SER A 199 -9.67 -15.69 7.51
C SER A 199 -8.41 -15.53 6.64
N ALA A 200 -8.33 -14.50 5.78
CA ALA A 200 -7.27 -14.31 4.79
C ALA A 200 -6.98 -15.57 3.95
N MET A 201 -8.05 -16.23 3.51
CA MET A 201 -7.98 -17.49 2.77
C MET A 201 -8.80 -17.39 1.48
N ALA A 202 -8.22 -17.81 0.36
CA ALA A 202 -8.95 -18.03 -0.87
C ALA A 202 -9.51 -19.47 -0.89
N VAL A 203 -10.74 -19.63 -1.37
CA VAL A 203 -11.44 -20.91 -1.44
C VAL A 203 -12.09 -21.06 -2.80
N VAL A 204 -11.98 -22.25 -3.40
CA VAL A 204 -12.74 -22.62 -4.61
C VAL A 204 -13.57 -23.85 -4.27
N GLN A 205 -14.88 -23.77 -4.49
CA GLN A 205 -15.84 -24.83 -4.22
C GLN A 205 -16.71 -25.08 -5.44
N PHE A 206 -16.97 -26.33 -5.76
CA PHE A 206 -17.92 -26.73 -6.81
C PHE A 206 -18.32 -28.19 -6.67
N LYS A 207 -19.40 -28.57 -7.34
CA LYS A 207 -19.79 -29.96 -7.51
C LYS A 207 -19.58 -30.42 -8.94
N LYS A 208 -19.07 -31.63 -9.12
CA LYS A 208 -18.88 -32.30 -10.40
C LYS A 208 -19.23 -33.78 -10.26
N ASP A 209 -20.16 -34.30 -11.07
CA ASP A 209 -20.56 -35.70 -11.07
C ASP A 209 -20.93 -36.22 -9.67
N ARG A 210 -21.67 -35.42 -8.87
CA ARG A 210 -22.09 -35.66 -7.47
C ARG A 210 -20.94 -35.70 -6.46
N VAL A 211 -19.75 -35.27 -6.82
CA VAL A 211 -18.63 -35.10 -5.91
C VAL A 211 -18.47 -33.60 -5.60
N ALA A 212 -18.39 -33.25 -4.33
CA ALA A 212 -18.09 -31.90 -3.91
C ALA A 212 -16.57 -31.74 -3.76
N TYR A 213 -16.01 -30.76 -4.49
CA TYR A 213 -14.60 -30.41 -4.49
C TYR A 213 -14.38 -29.11 -3.76
N GLN A 214 -13.28 -29.04 -3.00
CA GLN A 214 -12.85 -27.83 -2.34
C GLN A 214 -11.34 -27.66 -2.47
N ARG A 215 -10.92 -26.40 -2.74
CA ARG A 215 -9.51 -25.96 -2.73
C ARG A 215 -9.37 -24.83 -1.74
N ASN A 216 -8.31 -24.84 -0.91
CA ASN A 216 -8.02 -23.81 0.06
C ASN A 216 -6.60 -23.29 -0.17
N PHE A 217 -6.44 -21.96 -0.11
CA PHE A 217 -5.17 -21.29 -0.37
C PHE A 217 -4.94 -20.21 0.69
N PHE A 218 -3.82 -20.25 1.38
CA PHE A 218 -3.42 -19.18 2.29
C PHE A 218 -1.89 -19.07 2.37
N ILE A 219 -1.41 -17.91 2.79
CA ILE A 219 0.03 -17.67 3.02
C ILE A 219 0.21 -17.26 4.48
N SER A 220 0.88 -18.11 5.24
CA SER A 220 1.13 -17.88 6.67
C SER A 220 2.30 -16.92 6.88
N TYR A 221 2.08 -15.83 7.62
CA TYR A 221 3.19 -14.94 8.02
C TYR A 221 4.12 -15.61 9.03
N PRO A 222 3.63 -16.23 10.13
CA PRO A 222 4.53 -16.82 11.12
C PRO A 222 5.37 -18.00 10.59
N ALA A 223 4.83 -18.75 9.61
CA ALA A 223 5.53 -19.90 9.03
C ALA A 223 6.26 -19.58 7.72
N ASN A 224 6.00 -18.42 7.14
CA ASN A 224 6.50 -17.98 5.81
C ASN A 224 6.35 -19.06 4.73
N VAL A 225 5.15 -19.61 4.63
CA VAL A 225 4.79 -20.69 3.70
C VAL A 225 3.44 -20.42 3.06
N MET A 226 3.32 -20.65 1.75
CA MET A 226 2.05 -20.78 1.07
C MET A 226 1.58 -22.22 1.19
N VAL A 227 0.30 -22.42 1.52
CA VAL A 227 -0.34 -23.72 1.66
C VAL A 227 -1.51 -23.80 0.70
N VAL A 228 -1.53 -24.87 -0.09
CA VAL A 228 -2.55 -25.15 -1.09
C VAL A 228 -3.11 -26.55 -0.83
N ARG A 229 -4.43 -26.64 -0.54
CA ARG A 229 -5.09 -27.91 -0.24
C ARG A 229 -6.16 -28.20 -1.27
N PHE A 230 -6.18 -29.42 -1.79
CA PHE A 230 -7.22 -29.98 -2.64
C PHE A 230 -7.90 -31.14 -1.89
N SER A 231 -9.22 -31.11 -1.81
CA SER A 231 -10.03 -32.15 -1.15
C SER A 231 -11.34 -32.41 -1.86
N ALA A 232 -11.96 -33.56 -1.58
CA ALA A 232 -13.29 -33.92 -2.05
C ALA A 232 -14.06 -34.61 -0.95
N ASP A 233 -15.41 -34.67 -1.06
CA ASP A 233 -16.28 -35.38 -0.13
C ASP A 233 -16.29 -36.89 -0.35
N GLN A 234 -15.58 -37.38 -1.39
CA GLN A 234 -15.44 -38.80 -1.72
C GLN A 234 -13.97 -39.17 -1.85
N SER A 235 -13.63 -40.40 -1.39
CA SER A 235 -12.25 -40.91 -1.44
C SER A 235 -11.77 -41.13 -2.87
N GLY A 236 -10.45 -40.96 -3.10
CA GLY A 236 -9.79 -41.24 -4.37
C GLY A 236 -10.14 -40.27 -5.51
N LYS A 237 -10.60 -39.06 -5.20
CA LYS A 237 -11.05 -38.10 -6.22
C LYS A 237 -10.03 -37.06 -6.61
N GLN A 238 -8.85 -37.02 -5.96
CA GLN A 238 -7.80 -36.11 -6.34
C GLN A 238 -6.83 -36.79 -7.32
N ASN A 239 -6.87 -36.32 -8.58
CA ASN A 239 -5.93 -36.68 -9.65
C ASN A 239 -5.33 -35.39 -10.17
N LEU A 240 -4.09 -35.08 -9.80
CA LEU A 240 -3.49 -33.77 -10.00
C LEU A 240 -2.12 -33.89 -10.64
N VAL A 241 -1.80 -32.92 -11.52
CA VAL A 241 -0.41 -32.68 -11.96
C VAL A 241 -0.01 -31.26 -11.59
N PHE A 242 0.89 -31.14 -10.63
CA PHE A 242 1.46 -29.86 -10.23
C PHE A 242 2.72 -29.58 -11.03
N SER A 243 2.84 -28.36 -11.57
CA SER A 243 4.02 -27.88 -12.28
C SER A 243 4.29 -26.41 -11.93
N TYR A 244 5.54 -25.99 -12.06
CA TYR A 244 6.00 -24.62 -11.86
C TYR A 244 6.61 -24.10 -13.17
N ALA A 245 6.14 -22.93 -13.60
CA ALA A 245 6.70 -22.14 -14.70
C ALA A 245 7.44 -20.94 -14.08
N PRO A 246 8.79 -20.97 -14.05
CA PRO A 246 9.58 -19.92 -13.42
C PRO A 246 9.62 -18.62 -14.23
N ASN A 247 10.17 -17.57 -13.62
CA ASN A 247 10.47 -16.32 -14.31
C ASN A 247 11.38 -16.59 -15.55
N PRO A 248 10.97 -16.22 -16.75
CA PRO A 248 11.71 -16.51 -17.98
C PRO A 248 12.99 -15.69 -18.14
N LEU A 249 13.19 -14.62 -17.36
CA LEU A 249 14.41 -13.81 -17.31
C LEU A 249 15.34 -14.30 -16.17
N SER A 250 15.33 -15.61 -15.94
CA SER A 250 16.22 -16.25 -14.98
C SER A 250 16.81 -17.52 -15.55
N THR A 251 18.05 -17.79 -15.16
CA THR A 251 18.74 -19.04 -15.46
C THR A 251 18.75 -19.92 -14.22
N GLY A 252 18.16 -21.10 -14.31
CA GLY A 252 18.04 -21.99 -13.15
C GLY A 252 17.76 -23.44 -13.52
N SER A 253 17.63 -24.25 -12.47
CA SER A 253 17.34 -25.70 -12.62
C SER A 253 16.31 -26.17 -11.61
N MET A 254 15.43 -27.07 -12.07
CA MET A 254 14.48 -27.81 -11.25
C MET A 254 15.07 -29.17 -10.91
N VAL A 255 15.10 -29.49 -9.62
CA VAL A 255 15.55 -30.80 -9.14
C VAL A 255 14.49 -31.42 -8.23
N SER A 256 14.47 -32.75 -8.20
CA SER A 256 13.64 -33.51 -7.25
C SER A 256 14.17 -33.37 -5.83
N ASP A 257 13.28 -33.13 -4.85
CA ASP A 257 13.59 -33.15 -3.43
C ASP A 257 12.89 -34.36 -2.79
N GLY A 258 13.58 -35.49 -2.82
CA GLY A 258 13.00 -36.78 -2.49
C GLY A 258 11.88 -37.20 -3.45
N ASN A 259 10.95 -38.00 -2.97
CA ASN A 259 9.81 -38.50 -3.78
C ASN A 259 8.62 -37.54 -3.79
N LYS A 260 8.63 -36.50 -2.97
CA LYS A 260 7.45 -35.67 -2.68
C LYS A 260 7.69 -34.18 -2.96
N GLY A 261 8.87 -33.78 -3.40
CA GLY A 261 9.22 -32.38 -3.50
C GLY A 261 9.96 -32.01 -4.77
N LEU A 262 9.97 -30.71 -5.06
CA LEU A 262 10.71 -30.06 -6.12
C LEU A 262 11.45 -28.85 -5.53
N VAL A 263 12.64 -28.60 -6.03
CA VAL A 263 13.39 -27.37 -5.73
C VAL A 263 13.81 -26.72 -7.02
N TYR A 264 13.46 -25.47 -7.19
CA TYR A 264 13.97 -24.63 -8.27
C TYR A 264 14.97 -23.64 -7.68
N THR A 265 16.19 -23.68 -8.18
CA THR A 265 17.26 -22.73 -7.83
C THR A 265 17.64 -21.96 -9.08
N ALA A 266 17.65 -20.63 -9.00
CA ALA A 266 17.93 -19.79 -10.14
C ALA A 266 18.61 -18.48 -9.74
N SER A 267 19.04 -17.74 -10.77
CA SER A 267 19.44 -16.35 -10.66
C SER A 267 18.81 -15.53 -11.79
N LEU A 268 18.46 -14.29 -11.50
CA LEU A 268 18.02 -13.33 -12.52
C LEU A 268 19.18 -13.00 -13.47
N ASP A 269 18.89 -12.92 -14.77
CA ASP A 269 19.92 -12.80 -15.80
C ASP A 269 20.63 -11.45 -15.79
N ASN A 270 19.94 -10.37 -15.36
CA ASN A 270 20.51 -9.02 -15.47
C ASN A 270 21.34 -8.57 -14.26
N ASN A 271 21.09 -9.10 -13.07
CA ASN A 271 21.80 -8.70 -11.85
C ASN A 271 22.35 -9.86 -11.04
N GLY A 272 22.05 -11.11 -11.45
CA GLY A 272 22.52 -12.31 -10.79
C GLY A 272 21.90 -12.58 -9.42
N MET A 273 20.81 -11.87 -9.05
CA MET A 273 20.07 -12.11 -7.80
C MET A 273 19.60 -13.54 -7.74
N LYS A 274 20.03 -14.27 -6.72
CA LYS A 274 19.67 -15.67 -6.53
C LYS A 274 18.34 -15.81 -5.82
N TYR A 275 17.56 -16.82 -6.21
CA TYR A 275 16.34 -17.18 -5.54
C TYR A 275 16.09 -18.67 -5.56
N VAL A 276 15.30 -19.14 -4.60
CA VAL A 276 14.91 -20.55 -4.47
C VAL A 276 13.41 -20.62 -4.28
N VAL A 277 12.77 -21.53 -5.01
CA VAL A 277 11.37 -21.94 -4.80
C VAL A 277 11.38 -23.41 -4.44
N ARG A 278 10.86 -23.75 -3.28
CA ARG A 278 10.76 -25.12 -2.80
C ARG A 278 9.30 -25.53 -2.66
N ILE A 279 8.93 -26.67 -3.23
CA ILE A 279 7.59 -27.22 -3.22
C ILE A 279 7.66 -28.62 -2.60
N GLN A 280 6.73 -28.94 -1.68
CA GLN A 280 6.55 -30.28 -1.15
C GLN A 280 5.07 -30.62 -1.11
N ALA A 281 4.73 -31.87 -1.43
CA ALA A 281 3.37 -32.38 -1.40
C ALA A 281 3.17 -33.48 -0.35
N GLU A 282 2.02 -33.49 0.28
CA GLU A 282 1.54 -34.58 1.12
C GLU A 282 0.18 -35.06 0.61
N THR A 283 -0.06 -36.36 0.64
CA THR A 283 -1.32 -36.98 0.21
C THR A 283 -1.92 -37.82 1.32
N LYS A 284 -3.23 -37.78 1.42
CA LYS A 284 -4.01 -38.76 2.18
C LYS A 284 -4.59 -39.73 1.19
N GLY A 285 -4.23 -41.00 1.28
CA GLY A 285 -4.57 -42.01 0.26
C GLY A 285 -3.85 -41.81 -1.08
N GLY A 286 -4.11 -42.69 -2.02
CA GLY A 286 -3.55 -42.58 -3.38
C GLY A 286 -2.03 -42.74 -3.50
N THR A 287 -1.47 -42.24 -4.59
CA THR A 287 -0.05 -42.26 -4.85
C THR A 287 0.46 -40.88 -5.26
N LEU A 288 1.69 -40.57 -4.89
CA LEU A 288 2.43 -39.38 -5.27
C LEU A 288 3.74 -39.77 -5.95
N SER A 289 4.02 -39.22 -7.09
CA SER A 289 5.26 -39.42 -7.83
C SER A 289 5.84 -38.09 -8.30
N ASN A 290 7.15 -38.07 -8.43
CA ASN A 290 7.95 -36.91 -8.88
C ASN A 290 8.75 -37.34 -10.10
N ALA A 291 8.45 -36.76 -11.25
CA ALA A 291 9.16 -37.01 -12.52
C ALA A 291 9.10 -35.75 -13.39
N ASP A 292 10.16 -35.52 -14.14
CA ASP A 292 10.26 -34.46 -15.15
C ASP A 292 9.86 -33.06 -14.65
N GLY A 293 10.25 -32.74 -13.40
CA GLY A 293 9.95 -31.46 -12.76
C GLY A 293 8.47 -31.26 -12.39
N LYS A 294 7.70 -32.34 -12.29
CA LYS A 294 6.27 -32.33 -11.93
C LYS A 294 5.99 -33.27 -10.78
N LEU A 295 5.00 -32.90 -9.95
CA LEU A 295 4.40 -33.78 -8.96
C LEU A 295 3.09 -34.32 -9.49
N THR A 296 2.96 -35.62 -9.59
CA THR A 296 1.73 -36.31 -10.06
C THR A 296 1.09 -37.07 -8.92
N VAL A 297 -0.17 -36.75 -8.66
CA VAL A 297 -1.01 -37.40 -7.65
C VAL A 297 -2.08 -38.22 -8.35
N LYS A 298 -2.34 -39.45 -7.89
CA LYS A 298 -3.41 -40.33 -8.40
C LYS A 298 -4.22 -40.90 -7.23
N ASP A 299 -5.54 -40.85 -7.37
CA ASP A 299 -6.51 -41.47 -6.50
C ASP A 299 -6.35 -41.12 -5.01
N ALA A 300 -5.95 -39.89 -4.71
CA ALA A 300 -5.86 -39.41 -3.34
C ALA A 300 -7.18 -38.83 -2.83
N ASP A 301 -7.41 -38.89 -1.53
CA ASP A 301 -8.56 -38.29 -0.83
C ASP A 301 -8.34 -36.79 -0.67
N GLU A 302 -7.09 -36.42 -0.35
CA GLU A 302 -6.66 -35.06 -0.09
C GLU A 302 -5.18 -34.88 -0.51
N VAL A 303 -4.86 -33.69 -0.96
CA VAL A 303 -3.49 -33.28 -1.28
C VAL A 303 -3.22 -31.93 -0.66
N VAL A 304 -2.08 -31.77 0.00
CA VAL A 304 -1.58 -30.48 0.50
C VAL A 304 -0.21 -30.19 -0.13
N PHE A 305 -0.10 -29.06 -0.80
CA PHE A 305 1.17 -28.52 -1.27
C PHE A 305 1.63 -27.42 -0.32
N TYR A 306 2.89 -27.47 0.09
CA TYR A 306 3.61 -26.45 0.82
C TYR A 306 4.61 -25.81 -0.14
N ILE A 307 4.67 -24.47 -0.15
CA ILE A 307 5.52 -23.69 -1.05
C ILE A 307 6.23 -22.63 -0.23
N THR A 308 7.57 -22.65 -0.28
CA THR A 308 8.43 -21.62 0.32
C THR A 308 9.32 -21.01 -0.75
N ALA A 309 9.59 -19.72 -0.63
CA ALA A 309 10.50 -19.03 -1.54
C ALA A 309 11.24 -17.91 -0.82
N ASP A 310 12.45 -17.62 -1.29
CA ASP A 310 13.30 -16.54 -0.77
C ASP A 310 14.32 -16.13 -1.83
N THR A 311 14.90 -14.93 -1.64
CA THR A 311 16.00 -14.41 -2.45
C THR A 311 17.27 -14.28 -1.62
N ASP A 312 18.41 -13.99 -2.25
CA ASP A 312 19.64 -13.68 -1.55
C ASP A 312 19.74 -12.21 -1.10
N TYR A 313 18.65 -11.44 -1.28
CA TYR A 313 18.58 -10.04 -0.84
C TYR A 313 18.70 -9.91 0.67
N LYS A 314 19.50 -8.93 1.08
CA LYS A 314 19.63 -8.51 2.47
C LYS A 314 19.38 -7.02 2.58
N ILE A 315 18.41 -6.62 3.38
CA ILE A 315 18.20 -5.22 3.71
C ILE A 315 19.48 -4.63 4.34
N ASN A 316 19.92 -3.48 3.85
CA ASN A 316 21.15 -2.85 4.29
C ASN A 316 20.93 -1.34 4.49
N PHE A 317 21.13 -0.87 5.73
CA PHE A 317 20.97 0.54 6.11
C PHE A 317 22.27 1.34 6.01
N ASP A 318 23.39 0.67 5.79
CA ASP A 318 24.72 1.28 5.64
C ASP A 318 25.48 0.62 4.48
N PRO A 319 25.03 0.83 3.23
CA PRO A 319 25.58 0.15 2.07
C PRO A 319 27.02 0.58 1.78
N ASP A 320 27.86 -0.39 1.45
CA ASP A 320 29.19 -0.10 0.88
C ASP A 320 29.01 0.31 -0.59
N PHE A 321 29.24 1.56 -0.87
CA PHE A 321 29.10 2.16 -2.19
C PHE A 321 30.14 1.67 -3.23
N LYS A 322 31.07 0.85 -2.82
CA LYS A 322 32.08 0.24 -3.71
C LYS A 322 31.83 -1.26 -3.95
N ASP A 323 30.94 -1.86 -3.15
CA ASP A 323 30.62 -3.27 -3.28
C ASP A 323 29.28 -3.44 -4.03
N PRO A 324 29.27 -3.96 -5.27
CA PRO A 324 28.03 -4.21 -6.00
C PRO A 324 27.15 -5.29 -5.34
N LYS A 325 27.67 -6.03 -4.38
CA LYS A 325 26.96 -7.07 -3.62
C LYS A 325 26.49 -6.61 -2.25
N THR A 326 26.51 -5.30 -1.99
CA THR A 326 26.18 -4.72 -0.67
C THR A 326 24.77 -5.09 -0.15
N TYR A 327 23.87 -5.52 -1.03
CA TYR A 327 22.52 -5.99 -0.69
C TYR A 327 22.34 -7.51 -0.80
N ILE A 328 23.44 -8.27 -0.86
CA ILE A 328 23.42 -9.73 -0.90
C ILE A 328 23.93 -10.28 0.44
N GLY A 329 23.20 -11.24 1.03
CA GLY A 329 23.63 -11.80 2.32
C GLY A 329 22.70 -12.85 2.91
N VAL A 330 21.58 -13.15 2.28
CA VAL A 330 20.70 -14.25 2.65
C VAL A 330 21.09 -15.51 1.88
N ASN A 331 20.99 -16.68 2.50
CA ASN A 331 21.10 -17.96 1.82
C ASN A 331 19.69 -18.54 1.59
N PRO A 332 19.09 -18.31 0.40
CA PRO A 332 17.71 -18.72 0.15
C PRO A 332 17.50 -20.24 0.13
N GLU A 333 18.57 -21.02 -0.08
CA GLU A 333 18.49 -22.47 -0.02
C GLU A 333 18.30 -22.97 1.43
N GLU A 334 18.99 -22.38 2.37
CA GLU A 334 18.88 -22.73 3.80
C GLU A 334 17.55 -22.23 4.38
N THR A 335 17.17 -20.97 4.12
CA THR A 335 15.94 -20.38 4.66
C THR A 335 14.70 -21.12 4.17
N THR A 336 14.60 -21.36 2.85
CA THR A 336 13.44 -22.07 2.27
C THR A 336 13.37 -23.52 2.76
N LYS A 337 14.52 -24.20 2.94
CA LYS A 337 14.57 -25.56 3.49
C LYS A 337 14.12 -25.61 4.94
N GLN A 338 14.53 -24.65 5.76
CA GLN A 338 14.13 -24.56 7.17
C GLN A 338 12.63 -24.31 7.28
N TRP A 339 12.09 -23.36 6.52
CA TRP A 339 10.64 -23.07 6.52
C TRP A 339 9.83 -24.26 6.04
N MET A 340 10.27 -24.95 4.98
CA MET A 340 9.62 -26.15 4.46
C MET A 340 9.56 -27.27 5.50
N ASN A 341 10.69 -27.58 6.14
CA ASN A 341 10.75 -28.62 7.17
C ASN A 341 9.80 -28.30 8.34
N ASN A 342 9.75 -27.05 8.78
CA ASN A 342 8.87 -26.60 9.85
C ASN A 342 7.40 -26.67 9.43
N ALA A 343 7.07 -26.31 8.20
CA ALA A 343 5.71 -26.33 7.69
C ALA A 343 5.17 -27.77 7.57
N VAL A 344 5.95 -28.67 6.99
CA VAL A 344 5.58 -30.08 6.84
C VAL A 344 5.40 -30.75 8.21
N ALA A 345 6.29 -30.48 9.17
CA ALA A 345 6.19 -31.00 10.53
C ALA A 345 4.93 -30.56 11.27
N GLN A 346 4.44 -29.36 11.00
CA GLN A 346 3.19 -28.83 11.59
C GLN A 346 1.93 -29.39 10.90
N GLY A 347 1.97 -29.55 9.60
CA GLY A 347 0.84 -29.97 8.78
C GLY A 347 -0.25 -28.89 8.63
N TYR A 348 -1.21 -29.16 7.74
CA TYR A 348 -2.23 -28.21 7.31
C TYR A 348 -3.00 -27.55 8.46
N THR A 349 -3.55 -28.34 9.40
CA THR A 349 -4.43 -27.81 10.45
C THR A 349 -3.70 -26.86 11.41
N ALA A 350 -2.49 -27.21 11.82
CA ALA A 350 -1.71 -26.36 12.72
C ALA A 350 -1.27 -25.07 12.01
N LEU A 351 -0.85 -25.15 10.74
CA LEU A 351 -0.49 -23.98 9.93
C LEU A 351 -1.68 -23.04 9.70
N PHE A 352 -2.86 -23.58 9.40
CA PHE A 352 -4.07 -22.78 9.25
C PHE A 352 -4.43 -22.06 10.55
N ASN A 353 -4.41 -22.76 11.69
CA ASN A 353 -4.71 -22.15 12.99
C ASN A 353 -3.70 -21.06 13.34
N GLN A 354 -2.41 -21.28 13.07
CA GLN A 354 -1.37 -20.29 13.29
C GLN A 354 -1.56 -19.05 12.39
N HIS A 355 -1.83 -19.27 11.11
CA HIS A 355 -2.15 -18.23 10.14
C HIS A 355 -3.37 -17.40 10.57
N TYR A 356 -4.47 -18.08 10.89
CA TYR A 356 -5.71 -17.43 11.29
C TYR A 356 -5.53 -16.59 12.56
N ASN A 357 -4.88 -17.12 13.59
CA ASN A 357 -4.69 -16.41 14.84
C ASN A 357 -3.80 -15.16 14.68
N ASP A 358 -2.73 -15.24 13.90
CA ASP A 358 -1.89 -14.08 13.58
C ASP A 358 -2.71 -13.02 12.84
N TYR A 359 -3.34 -13.39 11.76
CA TYR A 359 -4.11 -12.47 10.92
C TYR A 359 -5.29 -11.86 11.66
N ALA A 360 -6.11 -12.67 12.33
CA ALA A 360 -7.31 -12.22 13.04
C ALA A 360 -6.98 -11.26 14.19
N THR A 361 -5.79 -11.38 14.80
CA THR A 361 -5.31 -10.45 15.82
C THR A 361 -5.19 -9.02 15.28
N LEU A 362 -4.85 -8.85 14.02
CA LEU A 362 -4.78 -7.55 13.35
C LEU A 362 -6.12 -7.14 12.74
N PHE A 363 -6.72 -8.03 11.97
CA PHE A 363 -7.91 -7.71 11.18
C PHE A 363 -9.13 -7.38 12.05
N ASN A 364 -9.34 -8.13 13.14
CA ASN A 364 -10.49 -7.95 14.01
C ASN A 364 -10.41 -6.72 14.95
N ARG A 365 -9.31 -5.96 14.94
CA ARG A 365 -9.21 -4.74 15.74
C ARG A 365 -10.22 -3.67 15.34
N VAL A 366 -10.60 -3.63 14.06
CA VAL A 366 -11.51 -2.59 13.52
C VAL A 366 -12.68 -3.24 12.82
N ARG A 367 -13.88 -2.73 13.11
CA ARG A 367 -15.12 -3.11 12.44
C ARG A 367 -15.94 -1.86 12.11
N LEU A 368 -16.39 -1.80 10.85
CA LEU A 368 -17.32 -0.79 10.35
C LEU A 368 -18.67 -1.44 10.09
N ASN A 369 -19.77 -0.82 10.51
CA ASN A 369 -21.13 -1.21 10.20
C ASN A 369 -21.91 0.01 9.77
N LEU A 370 -22.46 -0.03 8.58
CA LEU A 370 -23.24 1.05 7.98
C LEU A 370 -24.69 0.64 7.83
N ASN A 371 -25.61 1.48 8.32
CA ASN A 371 -27.06 1.25 8.21
C ASN A 371 -27.48 -0.20 8.52
N PRO A 372 -27.17 -0.77 9.70
CA PRO A 372 -27.29 -2.19 10.00
C PRO A 372 -28.70 -2.77 9.91
N ALA A 373 -29.72 -1.91 9.87
CA ALA A 373 -31.10 -2.32 9.66
C ALA A 373 -31.40 -2.68 8.18
N VAL A 374 -30.55 -2.27 7.25
CA VAL A 374 -30.68 -2.53 5.81
C VAL A 374 -29.96 -3.82 5.48
N LYS A 375 -30.70 -4.92 5.43
CA LYS A 375 -30.14 -6.22 5.05
C LYS A 375 -29.99 -6.31 3.53
N GLY A 376 -28.74 -6.43 3.07
CA GLY A 376 -28.45 -6.70 1.67
C GLY A 376 -28.72 -8.16 1.28
N VAL A 377 -28.98 -8.39 -0.01
CA VAL A 377 -28.99 -9.75 -0.59
C VAL A 377 -27.55 -10.24 -0.74
N ASN A 378 -27.29 -11.52 -0.47
CA ASN A 378 -25.97 -12.10 -0.71
C ASN A 378 -25.76 -12.32 -2.22
N LEU A 379 -24.98 -11.44 -2.84
CA LEU A 379 -24.68 -11.42 -4.28
C LEU A 379 -23.16 -11.52 -4.51
N PRO A 380 -22.73 -12.11 -5.66
CA PRO A 380 -21.36 -12.03 -6.10
C PRO A 380 -20.85 -10.59 -6.13
N THR A 381 -19.58 -10.38 -5.80
CA THR A 381 -18.99 -9.03 -5.68
C THR A 381 -19.10 -8.25 -6.98
N SER A 382 -18.84 -8.88 -8.12
CA SER A 382 -19.01 -8.27 -9.44
C SER A 382 -20.45 -7.82 -9.71
N GLN A 383 -21.44 -8.59 -9.25
CA GLN A 383 -22.85 -8.19 -9.38
C GLN A 383 -23.22 -7.02 -8.45
N ARG A 384 -22.70 -6.99 -7.21
CA ARG A 384 -22.85 -5.85 -6.29
C ARG A 384 -22.28 -4.58 -6.92
N LEU A 385 -21.05 -4.63 -7.41
CA LEU A 385 -20.38 -3.50 -8.05
C LEU A 385 -21.12 -3.03 -9.30
N LYS A 386 -21.63 -3.97 -10.12
CA LYS A 386 -22.47 -3.64 -11.28
C LYS A 386 -23.77 -2.92 -10.89
N ASN A 387 -24.41 -3.32 -9.79
CA ASN A 387 -25.62 -2.67 -9.28
C ASN A 387 -25.28 -1.28 -8.70
N TYR A 388 -24.17 -1.17 -7.99
CA TYR A 388 -23.67 0.10 -7.45
C TYR A 388 -23.35 1.13 -8.54
N ARG A 389 -22.73 0.68 -9.65
CA ARG A 389 -22.49 1.51 -10.85
C ARG A 389 -23.79 2.04 -11.46
N LYS A 390 -24.92 1.35 -11.28
CA LYS A 390 -26.27 1.79 -11.71
C LYS A 390 -26.97 2.68 -10.69
N GLY A 391 -26.30 3.07 -9.61
CA GLY A 391 -26.82 3.96 -8.58
C GLY A 391 -27.61 3.27 -7.46
N GLN A 392 -27.54 1.94 -7.34
CA GLN A 392 -28.15 1.22 -6.22
C GLN A 392 -27.20 1.25 -5.01
N PRO A 393 -27.59 1.81 -3.86
CA PRO A 393 -26.75 1.80 -2.67
C PRO A 393 -26.53 0.39 -2.16
N ASP A 394 -25.29 0.08 -1.73
CA ASP A 394 -24.92 -1.21 -1.14
C ASP A 394 -23.93 -0.97 0.01
N TYR A 395 -24.47 -0.82 1.22
CA TYR A 395 -23.67 -0.55 2.42
C TYR A 395 -22.73 -1.69 2.79
N TYR A 396 -23.09 -2.94 2.48
CA TYR A 396 -22.18 -4.06 2.64
C TYR A 396 -20.96 -3.96 1.70
N LEU A 397 -21.15 -3.53 0.45
CA LEU A 397 -20.05 -3.29 -0.48
C LEU A 397 -19.12 -2.17 0.03
N GLU A 398 -19.67 -1.12 0.62
CA GLU A 398 -18.91 -0.01 1.20
C GLU A 398 -18.09 -0.48 2.42
N GLU A 399 -18.69 -1.28 3.32
CA GLU A 399 -17.98 -1.93 4.44
C GLU A 399 -16.91 -2.90 3.96
N LEU A 400 -17.21 -3.71 2.95
CA LEU A 400 -16.29 -4.67 2.35
C LEU A 400 -15.08 -3.97 1.74
N TYR A 401 -15.30 -2.87 1.01
CA TYR A 401 -14.21 -2.08 0.41
C TYR A 401 -13.30 -1.49 1.50
N TYR A 402 -13.87 -0.94 2.56
CA TYR A 402 -13.11 -0.43 3.71
C TYR A 402 -12.23 -1.50 4.34
N GLN A 403 -12.79 -2.66 4.62
CA GLN A 403 -12.07 -3.76 5.25
C GLN A 403 -11.09 -4.44 4.27
N PHE A 404 -11.37 -4.36 2.97
CA PHE A 404 -10.46 -4.89 1.95
C PHE A 404 -9.14 -4.11 1.90
N GLY A 405 -9.16 -2.77 2.01
CA GLY A 405 -7.91 -2.00 2.11
C GLY A 405 -7.09 -2.38 3.35
N ARG A 406 -7.73 -2.63 4.49
CA ARG A 406 -7.03 -3.16 5.68
C ARG A 406 -6.45 -4.56 5.44
N TYR A 407 -7.22 -5.45 4.81
CA TYR A 407 -6.74 -6.77 4.39
C TYR A 407 -5.51 -6.67 3.48
N LEU A 408 -5.57 -5.85 2.44
CA LEU A 408 -4.48 -5.66 1.48
C LEU A 408 -3.20 -5.17 2.17
N LEU A 409 -3.31 -4.28 3.15
CA LEU A 409 -2.16 -3.79 3.91
C LEU A 409 -1.54 -4.90 4.78
N ILE A 410 -2.34 -5.67 5.51
CA ILE A 410 -1.86 -6.81 6.29
C ILE A 410 -1.20 -7.86 5.38
N ALA A 411 -1.77 -8.12 4.21
CA ALA A 411 -1.27 -9.12 3.27
C ALA A 411 0.00 -8.67 2.51
N SER A 412 0.26 -7.35 2.39
CA SER A 412 1.38 -6.83 1.59
C SER A 412 2.47 -6.13 2.39
N SER A 413 2.27 -5.86 3.69
CA SER A 413 3.23 -5.10 4.50
C SER A 413 3.29 -5.62 5.93
N ARG A 414 4.29 -6.44 6.23
CA ARG A 414 4.54 -7.03 7.55
C ARG A 414 5.99 -6.81 7.98
N PRO A 415 6.28 -6.67 9.27
CA PRO A 415 7.64 -6.46 9.80
C PRO A 415 8.68 -7.45 9.25
N GLY A 416 9.89 -6.98 9.04
CA GLY A 416 11.01 -7.80 8.57
C GLY A 416 11.12 -7.92 7.05
N ASN A 417 10.31 -7.16 6.29
CA ASN A 417 10.37 -7.14 4.83
C ASN A 417 10.19 -5.71 4.28
N MET A 418 10.20 -5.57 2.95
CA MET A 418 10.01 -4.29 2.26
C MET A 418 8.52 -3.86 2.28
N PRO A 419 8.21 -2.57 2.09
CA PRO A 419 6.83 -2.07 2.12
C PRO A 419 6.01 -2.51 0.90
N ALA A 420 4.71 -2.18 0.91
CA ALA A 420 3.85 -2.32 -0.25
C ALA A 420 4.32 -1.38 -1.37
N ASN A 421 4.64 -1.94 -2.55
CA ASN A 421 4.96 -1.19 -3.77
C ASN A 421 3.69 -0.72 -4.50
N LEU A 422 3.80 -0.19 -5.73
CA LEU A 422 2.65 0.25 -6.55
C LEU A 422 1.54 -0.80 -6.73
N GLN A 423 1.89 -2.08 -6.65
CA GLN A 423 0.94 -3.20 -6.73
C GLN A 423 0.90 -4.03 -5.43
N GLY A 424 1.35 -3.46 -4.33
CA GLY A 424 1.42 -4.14 -3.03
C GLY A 424 2.52 -5.18 -2.99
N ILE A 425 2.21 -6.38 -3.41
CA ILE A 425 3.13 -7.52 -3.58
C ILE A 425 2.75 -8.37 -4.80
N TRP A 426 1.61 -8.04 -5.43
CA TRP A 426 1.04 -8.86 -6.49
C TRP A 426 1.44 -8.32 -7.87
N HIS A 427 2.09 -9.17 -8.65
CA HIS A 427 2.52 -8.86 -10.00
C HIS A 427 2.65 -10.14 -10.82
N ASN A 428 2.16 -10.14 -12.06
CA ASN A 428 2.15 -11.33 -12.90
C ASN A 428 3.09 -11.26 -14.10
N ASN A 429 4.08 -10.36 -14.05
CA ASN A 429 4.88 -10.04 -15.22
C ASN A 429 6.37 -9.92 -14.90
N VAL A 430 7.24 -9.97 -15.90
CA VAL A 430 8.69 -9.77 -15.75
C VAL A 430 9.05 -8.29 -15.59
N ASP A 431 8.19 -7.41 -16.08
CA ASP A 431 8.32 -5.97 -16.03
C ASP A 431 6.91 -5.36 -15.98
N GLY A 432 6.69 -4.41 -15.13
CA GLY A 432 5.35 -3.87 -14.90
C GLY A 432 5.22 -2.38 -15.15
N PRO A 433 3.98 -1.88 -15.14
CA PRO A 433 3.70 -0.46 -15.19
C PRO A 433 4.49 0.28 -14.12
N TRP A 434 5.16 1.37 -14.52
CA TRP A 434 6.02 2.16 -13.61
C TRP A 434 7.01 1.29 -12.83
N ARG A 435 7.53 0.20 -13.45
CA ARG A 435 8.49 -0.74 -12.84
C ARG A 435 7.98 -1.40 -11.54
N VAL A 436 6.69 -1.22 -11.21
CA VAL A 436 6.09 -1.61 -9.92
C VAL A 436 6.94 -1.09 -8.75
N ASP A 437 7.40 0.15 -8.88
CA ASP A 437 8.35 0.79 -7.98
C ASP A 437 7.72 1.28 -6.67
N TYR A 438 8.54 1.91 -5.84
CA TYR A 438 8.09 2.72 -4.71
C TYR A 438 8.01 4.17 -5.20
N HIS A 439 6.83 4.57 -5.70
CA HIS A 439 6.63 5.88 -6.27
C HIS A 439 6.39 6.92 -5.18
N ASN A 440 7.28 7.92 -5.09
CA ASN A 440 7.44 8.76 -3.91
C ASN A 440 6.74 10.12 -4.00
N ASN A 441 5.90 10.37 -4.98
CA ASN A 441 5.19 11.65 -5.10
C ASN A 441 3.75 11.65 -4.57
N ILE A 442 3.21 10.46 -4.24
CA ILE A 442 1.90 10.22 -3.63
C ILE A 442 1.68 8.75 -3.28
N ASN A 443 2.06 7.81 -4.16
CA ASN A 443 1.57 6.44 -4.15
C ASN A 443 2.01 5.68 -2.90
N ILE A 444 3.32 5.58 -2.64
CA ILE A 444 3.79 4.88 -1.43
C ILE A 444 3.30 5.55 -0.15
N GLN A 445 3.19 6.86 -0.13
CA GLN A 445 2.67 7.59 1.02
C GLN A 445 1.20 7.20 1.28
N MET A 446 0.37 7.19 0.23
CA MET A 446 -1.05 6.81 0.30
C MET A 446 -1.23 5.36 0.79
N ASN A 447 -0.33 4.44 0.41
CA ASN A 447 -0.37 3.06 0.88
C ASN A 447 -0.40 2.97 2.42
N TYR A 448 0.17 3.94 3.11
CA TYR A 448 0.29 3.91 4.58
C TYR A 448 -0.63 4.87 5.33
N TRP A 449 -1.43 5.71 4.64
CA TRP A 449 -2.38 6.59 5.32
C TRP A 449 -3.38 5.87 6.22
N PRO A 450 -3.92 4.68 5.87
CA PRO A 450 -4.84 3.99 6.76
C PRO A 450 -4.15 3.26 7.91
N ALA A 451 -2.83 3.04 7.87
CA ALA A 451 -2.16 2.10 8.75
C ALA A 451 -2.34 2.42 10.23
N CYS A 452 -1.92 3.59 10.67
CA CYS A 452 -2.04 3.99 12.08
C CYS A 452 -3.49 4.24 12.51
N SER A 453 -4.26 4.95 11.68
CA SER A 453 -5.65 5.31 11.99
C SER A 453 -6.59 4.10 12.06
N THR A 454 -6.28 3.00 11.34
CA THR A 454 -7.07 1.76 11.35
C THR A 454 -6.44 0.65 12.20
N ASN A 455 -5.61 1.00 13.19
CA ASN A 455 -5.03 0.10 14.18
C ASN A 455 -4.12 -1.00 13.59
N LEU A 456 -3.28 -0.62 12.62
CA LEU A 456 -2.31 -1.50 11.93
C LEU A 456 -0.89 -0.90 12.00
N ASN A 457 -0.50 -0.39 13.16
CA ASN A 457 0.80 0.26 13.36
C ASN A 457 1.98 -0.62 12.96
N GLU A 458 1.88 -1.93 13.18
CA GLU A 458 2.93 -2.89 12.80
C GLU A 458 3.20 -2.90 11.29
N CYS A 459 2.17 -2.62 10.47
CA CYS A 459 2.29 -2.59 9.03
C CYS A 459 3.06 -1.36 8.51
N VAL A 460 3.33 -0.35 9.36
CA VAL A 460 4.17 0.81 9.01
C VAL A 460 5.66 0.48 9.07
N LEU A 461 6.08 -0.49 9.88
CA LEU A 461 7.50 -0.78 10.11
C LEU A 461 8.28 -1.10 8.82
N PRO A 462 7.73 -1.82 7.83
CA PRO A 462 8.42 -1.99 6.54
C PRO A 462 8.69 -0.66 5.81
N LEU A 463 7.77 0.30 5.88
CA LEU A 463 8.00 1.64 5.30
C LEU A 463 9.13 2.36 6.03
N ILE A 464 9.17 2.28 7.36
CA ILE A 464 10.26 2.87 8.15
C ILE A 464 11.60 2.24 7.79
N ASP A 465 11.66 0.93 7.65
CA ASP A 465 12.88 0.24 7.23
C ASP A 465 13.29 0.62 5.79
N PHE A 466 12.33 0.76 4.87
CA PHE A 466 12.59 1.29 3.53
C PHE A 466 13.17 2.71 3.60
N ILE A 467 12.58 3.63 4.37
CA ILE A 467 13.12 4.98 4.57
C ILE A 467 14.56 4.93 5.08
N ARG A 468 14.86 4.05 6.02
CA ARG A 468 16.24 3.85 6.53
C ARG A 468 17.22 3.45 5.44
N THR A 469 16.80 2.64 4.46
CA THR A 469 17.67 2.27 3.32
C THR A 469 17.98 3.45 2.40
N LEU A 470 17.12 4.48 2.39
CA LEU A 470 17.29 5.66 1.55
C LEU A 470 18.24 6.72 2.14
N VAL A 471 18.52 6.68 3.44
CA VAL A 471 19.27 7.75 4.13
C VAL A 471 20.68 7.92 3.56
N LYS A 472 21.49 6.88 3.58
CA LYS A 472 22.90 6.98 3.13
C LYS A 472 23.05 7.33 1.63
N PRO A 473 22.29 6.70 0.73
CA PRO A 473 22.25 7.16 -0.67
C PRO A 473 21.70 8.58 -0.82
N GLY A 474 20.65 8.91 -0.06
CA GLY A 474 19.99 10.20 -0.07
C GLY A 474 20.88 11.36 0.41
N GLU A 475 21.81 11.10 1.34
CA GLU A 475 22.85 12.07 1.73
C GLU A 475 23.75 12.45 0.52
N LYS A 476 24.11 11.47 -0.32
CA LYS A 476 24.87 11.71 -1.55
C LYS A 476 24.06 12.51 -2.57
N THR A 477 22.78 12.18 -2.73
CA THR A 477 21.86 12.88 -3.61
C THR A 477 21.67 14.34 -3.15
N ALA A 478 21.44 14.57 -1.86
CA ALA A 478 21.32 15.91 -1.28
C ALA A 478 22.57 16.75 -1.52
N GLN A 479 23.74 16.17 -1.28
CA GLN A 479 25.02 16.87 -1.50
C GLN A 479 25.26 17.17 -2.98
N ALA A 480 25.04 16.20 -3.88
CA ALA A 480 25.38 16.33 -5.30
C ALA A 480 24.52 17.37 -6.03
N TYR A 481 23.23 17.39 -5.76
CA TYR A 481 22.29 18.28 -6.46
C TYR A 481 22.03 19.61 -5.74
N PHE A 482 22.14 19.61 -4.41
CA PHE A 482 21.72 20.77 -3.60
C PHE A 482 22.81 21.34 -2.71
N GLY A 483 23.97 20.66 -2.57
CA GLY A 483 25.00 21.04 -1.61
C GLY A 483 24.49 21.03 -0.16
N ALA A 484 23.42 20.28 0.09
CA ALA A 484 22.69 20.27 1.34
C ALA A 484 23.17 19.16 2.29
N ARG A 485 23.07 19.40 3.58
CA ARG A 485 23.17 18.38 4.63
C ARG A 485 21.95 17.46 4.55
N GLY A 486 21.97 16.41 5.39
CA GLY A 486 20.84 15.50 5.52
C GLY A 486 20.59 14.66 4.27
N TRP A 487 19.38 14.18 4.12
CA TRP A 487 19.04 13.26 3.04
C TRP A 487 17.74 13.65 2.32
N THR A 488 17.69 13.27 1.05
CA THR A 488 16.47 13.30 0.25
C THR A 488 16.41 12.11 -0.69
N ALA A 489 15.27 11.94 -1.35
CA ALA A 489 15.05 10.97 -2.42
C ALA A 489 14.32 11.67 -3.57
N SER A 490 14.32 11.04 -4.74
CA SER A 490 13.58 11.49 -5.91
C SER A 490 12.28 10.69 -6.07
N ILE A 491 11.65 10.81 -7.24
CA ILE A 491 10.30 10.30 -7.49
C ILE A 491 10.16 8.79 -7.38
N SER A 492 11.19 8.03 -7.75
CA SER A 492 11.14 6.57 -7.78
C SER A 492 12.15 5.97 -6.82
N GLY A 493 11.75 4.94 -6.11
CA GLY A 493 12.58 4.13 -5.23
C GLY A 493 12.50 2.64 -5.57
N ASN A 494 13.54 1.90 -5.21
CA ASN A 494 13.59 0.45 -5.30
C ASN A 494 14.20 -0.15 -4.04
N ILE A 495 14.34 -1.48 -3.97
CA ILE A 495 14.87 -2.15 -2.77
C ILE A 495 16.38 -1.91 -2.53
N PHE A 496 17.08 -1.27 -3.46
CA PHE A 496 18.52 -1.07 -3.41
C PHE A 496 18.92 0.35 -2.99
N GLY A 497 18.03 1.11 -2.35
CA GLY A 497 18.32 2.44 -1.84
C GLY A 497 18.47 3.51 -2.94
N PHE A 498 17.74 3.39 -4.04
CA PHE A 498 17.78 4.37 -5.12
C PHE A 498 17.12 5.69 -4.71
N THR A 499 17.83 6.81 -4.84
CA THR A 499 17.38 8.14 -4.42
C THR A 499 17.60 9.23 -5.46
N THR A 500 18.31 8.94 -6.54
CA THR A 500 18.69 9.91 -7.55
C THR A 500 17.53 10.22 -8.51
N PRO A 501 17.47 11.40 -9.17
CA PRO A 501 16.55 11.61 -10.29
C PRO A 501 16.87 10.65 -11.44
N LEU A 502 15.87 10.32 -12.24
CA LEU A 502 16.02 9.46 -13.42
C LEU A 502 16.56 10.24 -14.64
N GLU A 503 16.87 9.49 -15.71
CA GLU A 503 17.22 10.04 -17.02
C GLU A 503 15.98 10.65 -17.68
N SER A 504 15.66 11.89 -17.34
CA SER A 504 14.60 12.64 -18.01
C SER A 504 14.85 14.13 -17.88
N GLN A 505 14.52 14.87 -18.93
CA GLN A 505 14.50 16.34 -18.91
C GLN A 505 13.10 16.88 -18.60
N ASP A 506 12.10 16.02 -18.48
CA ASP A 506 10.78 16.42 -18.01
C ASP A 506 10.78 16.51 -16.48
N MET A 507 11.05 17.72 -16.00
CA MET A 507 11.16 18.01 -14.58
C MET A 507 9.81 18.04 -13.88
N SER A 508 8.69 18.10 -14.60
CA SER A 508 7.35 18.12 -14.00
C SER A 508 7.09 16.87 -13.16
N TRP A 509 7.58 15.73 -13.62
CA TRP A 509 7.49 14.47 -12.85
C TRP A 509 8.83 14.04 -12.23
N ASN A 510 9.97 14.27 -12.88
CA ASN A 510 11.26 13.72 -12.45
C ASN A 510 11.91 14.50 -11.29
N PHE A 511 11.64 15.81 -11.19
CA PHE A 511 12.24 16.66 -10.16
C PHE A 511 11.34 16.76 -8.93
N ASN A 512 11.57 15.94 -7.94
CA ASN A 512 10.82 15.95 -6.68
C ASN A 512 11.76 15.86 -5.46
N PRO A 513 12.43 16.96 -5.07
CA PRO A 513 13.33 16.96 -3.93
C PRO A 513 12.61 16.78 -2.58
N MET A 514 11.27 16.88 -2.56
CA MET A 514 10.47 16.68 -1.35
C MET A 514 10.01 15.23 -1.12
N ALA A 515 10.40 14.30 -1.98
CA ALA A 515 10.07 12.89 -1.78
C ALA A 515 10.61 12.34 -0.45
N GLY A 516 11.88 12.60 -0.15
CA GLY A 516 12.48 12.22 1.15
C GLY A 516 11.81 12.89 2.36
N PRO A 517 11.67 14.20 2.40
CA PRO A 517 10.94 14.89 3.46
C PRO A 517 9.51 14.42 3.66
N TRP A 518 8.76 14.18 2.59
CA TRP A 518 7.40 13.63 2.71
C TRP A 518 7.41 12.21 3.30
N LEU A 519 8.31 11.34 2.88
CA LEU A 519 8.46 10.03 3.50
C LEU A 519 8.79 10.13 4.99
N ALA A 520 9.63 11.08 5.38
CA ALA A 520 10.04 11.27 6.79
C ALA A 520 8.87 11.69 7.70
N THR A 521 7.81 12.34 7.19
CA THR A 521 6.64 12.71 8.00
C THR A 521 5.89 11.49 8.55
N HIS A 522 5.95 10.33 7.86
CA HIS A 522 5.34 9.08 8.35
C HIS A 522 6.00 8.56 9.63
N ILE A 523 7.25 8.94 9.89
CA ILE A 523 7.97 8.55 11.11
C ILE A 523 7.40 9.27 12.33
N TRP A 524 7.14 10.58 12.18
CA TRP A 524 6.47 11.35 13.22
C TRP A 524 5.03 10.88 13.42
N GLU A 525 4.30 10.62 12.33
CA GLU A 525 2.95 10.07 12.39
C GLU A 525 2.91 8.76 13.17
N TYR A 526 3.80 7.82 12.91
CA TYR A 526 3.91 6.58 13.67
C TYR A 526 4.11 6.85 15.17
N TYR A 527 5.02 7.76 15.54
CA TYR A 527 5.21 8.14 16.94
C TYR A 527 3.96 8.81 17.52
N ASP A 528 3.31 9.68 16.78
CA ASP A 528 2.16 10.45 17.26
C ASP A 528 0.95 9.53 17.56
N TYR A 529 0.79 8.44 16.81
CA TYR A 529 -0.21 7.41 17.08
C TYR A 529 0.20 6.42 18.17
N THR A 530 1.48 6.04 18.27
CA THR A 530 1.91 4.98 19.18
C THR A 530 2.44 5.49 20.52
N ARG A 531 2.97 6.72 20.54
CA ARG A 531 3.74 7.28 21.67
C ARG A 531 4.92 6.40 22.07
N ASP A 532 5.50 5.66 21.12
CA ASP A 532 6.69 4.83 21.33
C ASP A 532 7.94 5.71 21.43
N LEU A 533 8.24 6.16 22.63
CA LEU A 533 9.39 7.01 22.93
C LEU A 533 10.73 6.30 22.62
N LYS A 534 10.77 4.98 22.79
CA LYS A 534 11.98 4.20 22.49
C LYS A 534 12.26 4.25 20.97
N PHE A 535 11.25 3.98 20.16
CA PHE A 535 11.35 4.10 18.72
C PHE A 535 11.79 5.51 18.30
N LEU A 536 11.13 6.55 18.82
CA LEU A 536 11.48 7.92 18.47
C LEU A 536 12.95 8.23 18.79
N LYS A 537 13.42 7.81 19.97
CA LYS A 537 14.79 8.08 20.41
C LYS A 537 15.85 7.27 19.65
N GLU A 538 15.60 5.99 19.39
CA GLU A 538 16.61 5.07 18.86
C GLU A 538 16.64 5.03 17.32
N THR A 539 15.53 5.40 16.66
CA THR A 539 15.38 5.29 15.22
C THR A 539 14.78 6.56 14.59
N GLY A 540 13.62 7.00 15.09
CA GLY A 540 12.80 7.99 14.38
C GLY A 540 13.42 9.38 14.32
N TYR A 541 14.00 9.85 15.42
CA TYR A 541 14.44 11.25 15.52
C TYR A 541 15.52 11.63 14.50
N GLU A 542 16.53 10.79 14.32
CA GLU A 542 17.62 11.08 13.39
C GLU A 542 17.13 11.14 11.92
N LEU A 543 16.17 10.30 11.58
CA LEU A 543 15.55 10.30 10.24
C LEU A 543 14.78 11.58 9.97
N ILE A 544 13.99 12.05 10.95
CA ILE A 544 13.23 13.31 10.87
C ILE A 544 14.18 14.50 10.84
N LYS A 545 15.13 14.57 11.78
CA LYS A 545 16.09 15.66 11.91
C LYS A 545 16.92 15.84 10.64
N SER A 546 17.50 14.76 10.16
CA SER A 546 18.36 14.76 8.97
C SER A 546 17.58 15.21 7.71
N SER A 547 16.31 14.82 7.58
CA SER A 547 15.44 15.31 6.53
C SER A 547 15.06 16.80 6.69
N ALA A 548 14.84 17.26 7.92
CA ALA A 548 14.60 18.68 8.21
C ALA A 548 15.84 19.54 7.90
N ASP A 549 17.04 19.04 8.19
CA ASP A 549 18.29 19.71 7.84
C ASP A 549 18.46 19.83 6.33
N PHE A 550 18.09 18.80 5.56
CA PHE A 550 18.01 18.89 4.09
C PHE A 550 17.03 19.98 3.65
N ALA A 551 15.82 20.00 4.20
CA ALA A 551 14.80 20.97 3.84
C ALA A 551 15.27 22.41 4.08
N VAL A 552 15.96 22.68 5.19
CA VAL A 552 16.53 23.99 5.50
C VAL A 552 17.60 24.41 4.49
N ASP A 553 18.54 23.51 4.19
CA ASP A 553 19.67 23.82 3.30
C ASP A 553 19.25 23.92 1.83
N TYR A 554 18.20 23.22 1.41
CA TYR A 554 17.62 23.30 0.07
C TYR A 554 16.96 24.66 -0.19
N LEU A 555 16.36 25.28 0.83
CA LEU A 555 15.67 26.55 0.68
C LEU A 555 16.62 27.69 0.26
N TRP A 556 16.08 28.58 -0.53
CA TRP A 556 16.72 29.83 -0.89
C TRP A 556 16.34 30.93 0.09
N HIS A 557 17.31 31.45 0.84
CA HIS A 557 17.14 32.63 1.68
C HIS A 557 17.25 33.88 0.81
N LYS A 558 16.17 34.59 0.61
CA LYS A 558 16.09 35.79 -0.22
C LYS A 558 16.61 37.01 0.51
N PRO A 559 17.02 38.05 -0.26
CA PRO A 559 17.48 39.32 0.32
C PRO A 559 16.44 40.02 1.22
N ASP A 560 15.16 39.79 1.04
CA ASP A 560 14.07 40.30 1.85
C ASP A 560 13.88 39.57 3.20
N GLY A 561 14.68 38.55 3.45
CA GLY A 561 14.65 37.74 4.67
C GLY A 561 13.70 36.55 4.62
N THR A 562 12.97 36.37 3.54
CA THR A 562 12.06 35.20 3.38
C THR A 562 12.82 33.98 2.86
N TYR A 563 12.24 32.78 3.12
CA TYR A 563 12.72 31.52 2.58
C TYR A 563 11.74 31.01 1.53
N THR A 564 12.25 30.54 0.40
CA THR A 564 11.48 29.92 -0.68
C THR A 564 12.26 28.77 -1.31
N ALA A 565 11.60 27.94 -2.09
CA ALA A 565 12.22 26.80 -2.78
C ALA A 565 12.49 27.13 -4.25
N ALA A 566 13.76 27.12 -4.67
CA ALA A 566 14.12 27.37 -6.07
C ALA A 566 15.40 26.61 -6.49
N PRO A 567 15.33 25.79 -7.58
CA PRO A 567 14.15 25.44 -8.38
C PRO A 567 13.16 24.54 -7.62
N SER A 568 11.90 24.56 -7.99
CA SER A 568 10.85 23.72 -7.41
C SER A 568 9.82 23.31 -8.45
N THR A 569 9.05 22.26 -8.16
CA THR A 569 7.97 21.75 -9.00
C THR A 569 6.76 21.35 -8.13
N SER A 570 5.62 21.24 -8.77
CA SER A 570 4.44 20.59 -8.21
C SER A 570 4.12 19.37 -9.09
N PRO A 571 4.58 18.18 -8.70
CA PRO A 571 4.40 17.00 -9.57
C PRO A 571 2.91 16.72 -9.88
N GLU A 572 2.57 16.29 -11.08
CA GLU A 572 3.41 15.98 -12.25
C GLU A 572 3.06 16.88 -13.45
N HIS A 573 2.94 18.18 -13.24
CA HIS A 573 2.59 19.13 -14.31
C HIS A 573 3.20 20.50 -14.02
N GLY A 574 3.02 21.43 -14.99
CA GLY A 574 3.39 22.84 -14.85
C GLY A 574 4.88 23.13 -14.99
N PRO A 575 5.28 24.38 -14.70
CA PRO A 575 6.64 24.85 -14.91
C PRO A 575 7.58 24.42 -13.78
N ILE A 576 8.87 24.62 -14.00
CA ILE A 576 9.84 24.74 -12.92
C ILE A 576 9.67 26.13 -12.30
N ASP A 577 9.50 26.21 -11.00
CA ASP A 577 9.11 27.41 -10.28
C ASP A 577 10.13 27.83 -9.20
N GLN A 578 9.95 28.99 -8.65
CA GLN A 578 10.74 29.54 -7.53
C GLN A 578 9.95 29.55 -6.20
N GLY A 579 9.02 28.63 -6.02
CA GLY A 579 8.20 28.59 -4.82
C GLY A 579 6.89 27.83 -4.94
N ALA A 580 6.91 26.63 -5.56
CA ALA A 580 5.76 25.77 -5.64
C ALA A 580 5.17 25.49 -4.25
N THR A 581 3.87 25.69 -4.10
CA THR A 581 3.15 25.56 -2.82
C THR A 581 3.29 24.17 -2.19
N PHE A 582 3.32 23.12 -3.00
CA PHE A 582 3.60 21.76 -2.54
C PHE A 582 4.88 21.66 -1.74
N VAL A 583 5.98 22.23 -2.27
CA VAL A 583 7.29 22.17 -1.61
C VAL A 583 7.25 22.90 -0.27
N HIS A 584 6.65 24.08 -0.22
CA HIS A 584 6.52 24.83 1.05
C HIS A 584 5.64 24.08 2.06
N ALA A 585 4.60 23.40 1.61
CA ALA A 585 3.72 22.63 2.48
C ALA A 585 4.46 21.45 3.15
N VAL A 586 5.26 20.71 2.37
CA VAL A 586 6.08 19.60 2.91
C VAL A 586 7.17 20.12 3.85
N VAL A 587 7.84 21.25 3.48
CA VAL A 587 8.84 21.88 4.36
C VAL A 587 8.22 22.29 5.69
N ARG A 588 7.01 22.89 5.70
CA ARG A 588 6.32 23.25 6.95
C ARG A 588 6.10 22.01 7.81
N GLU A 589 5.60 20.94 7.24
CA GLU A 589 5.30 19.72 7.97
C GLU A 589 6.56 19.11 8.58
N ILE A 590 7.62 18.87 7.81
CA ILE A 590 8.84 18.21 8.33
C ILE A 590 9.56 19.07 9.39
N LEU A 591 9.53 20.40 9.26
CA LEU A 591 10.11 21.28 10.29
C LEU A 591 9.27 21.26 11.57
N MET A 592 7.94 21.24 11.48
CA MET A 592 7.05 21.08 12.63
C MET A 592 7.30 19.76 13.35
N ASP A 593 7.39 18.66 12.60
CA ASP A 593 7.69 17.34 13.13
C ASP A 593 9.04 17.30 13.85
N ALA A 594 10.09 17.86 13.25
CA ALA A 594 11.42 17.95 13.87
C ALA A 594 11.42 18.81 15.15
N ILE A 595 10.71 19.92 15.15
CA ILE A 595 10.54 20.80 16.31
C ILE A 595 9.87 20.03 17.45
N GLU A 596 8.74 19.36 17.19
CA GLU A 596 8.01 18.63 18.22
C GLU A 596 8.80 17.40 18.69
N ALA A 597 9.44 16.64 17.81
CA ALA A 597 10.29 15.51 18.16
C ALA A 597 11.45 15.93 19.07
N SER A 598 12.10 17.06 18.76
CA SER A 598 13.19 17.61 19.56
C SER A 598 12.72 18.09 20.96
N LYS A 599 11.50 18.62 21.06
CA LYS A 599 10.88 19.01 22.34
C LYS A 599 10.59 17.78 23.20
N VAL A 600 9.98 16.75 22.61
CA VAL A 600 9.67 15.48 23.29
C VAL A 600 10.94 14.85 23.87
N LEU A 601 12.03 14.83 23.10
CA LEU A 601 13.30 14.24 23.53
C LEU A 601 14.16 15.18 24.37
N GLY A 602 13.87 16.48 24.39
CA GLY A 602 14.64 17.49 25.10
C GLY A 602 16.03 17.79 24.50
N VAL A 603 16.21 17.56 23.20
CA VAL A 603 17.50 17.66 22.47
C VAL A 603 17.50 18.80 21.45
N ASP A 604 18.67 19.11 20.89
CA ASP A 604 18.90 19.98 19.70
C ASP A 604 18.23 21.36 19.79
N LYS A 605 18.36 22.05 20.93
CA LYS A 605 17.77 23.38 21.16
C LYS A 605 18.25 24.45 20.17
N LYS A 606 19.47 24.33 19.66
CA LYS A 606 20.05 25.29 18.70
C LYS A 606 19.43 25.06 17.33
N GLU A 607 19.43 23.84 16.88
CA GLU A 607 18.84 23.40 15.62
C GLU A 607 17.35 23.73 15.60
N ARG A 608 16.63 23.46 16.67
CA ARG A 608 15.21 23.81 16.81
C ARG A 608 14.95 25.31 16.61
N LYS A 609 15.81 26.20 17.15
CA LYS A 609 15.67 27.64 16.91
C LYS A 609 15.88 28.01 15.44
N GLN A 610 16.75 27.29 14.73
CA GLN A 610 16.91 27.46 13.28
C GLN A 610 15.65 27.02 12.55
N TRP A 611 15.09 25.84 12.87
CA TRP A 611 13.86 25.35 12.26
C TRP A 611 12.68 26.28 12.53
N GLU A 612 12.52 26.76 13.77
CA GLU A 612 11.50 27.74 14.16
C GLU A 612 11.67 29.07 13.36
N HIS A 613 12.90 29.54 13.18
CA HIS A 613 13.19 30.74 12.40
C HIS A 613 12.85 30.58 10.93
N VAL A 614 13.24 29.46 10.30
CA VAL A 614 12.93 29.18 8.90
C VAL A 614 11.43 29.07 8.70
N LEU A 615 10.74 28.34 9.58
CA LEU A 615 9.30 28.15 9.54
C LEU A 615 8.54 29.48 9.62
N ALA A 616 8.98 30.40 10.51
CA ALA A 616 8.37 31.72 10.69
C ALA A 616 8.57 32.66 9.50
N ASN A 617 9.63 32.45 8.70
CA ASN A 617 9.98 33.29 7.56
C ASN A 617 9.79 32.59 6.21
N LEU A 618 9.20 31.40 6.20
CA LEU A 618 8.86 30.71 4.95
C LEU A 618 7.71 31.44 4.26
N VAL A 619 7.83 31.64 2.93
CA VAL A 619 6.81 32.29 2.10
C VAL A 619 5.41 31.74 2.44
N PRO A 620 4.42 32.60 2.77
CA PRO A 620 3.09 32.15 3.14
C PRO A 620 2.33 31.55 1.96
N TYR A 621 1.30 30.77 2.26
CA TYR A 621 0.33 30.35 1.27
C TYR A 621 -0.33 31.57 0.62
N GLN A 622 -0.61 31.49 -0.68
CA GLN A 622 -1.22 32.56 -1.45
C GLN A 622 -2.57 32.15 -2.01
N ILE A 623 -3.49 33.10 -2.08
CA ILE A 623 -4.82 32.91 -2.69
C ILE A 623 -4.82 33.69 -4.01
N GLY A 624 -5.11 32.98 -5.10
CA GLY A 624 -5.08 33.54 -6.43
C GLY A 624 -6.38 34.26 -6.84
N ARG A 625 -6.41 34.75 -8.07
CA ARG A 625 -7.49 35.58 -8.64
C ARG A 625 -8.86 34.92 -8.72
N TYR A 626 -8.92 33.60 -8.69
CA TYR A 626 -10.16 32.83 -8.66
C TYR A 626 -10.60 32.44 -7.24
N GLY A 627 -9.86 32.88 -6.22
CA GLY A 627 -10.04 32.45 -4.83
C GLY A 627 -9.47 31.08 -4.51
N GLN A 628 -8.71 30.49 -5.41
CA GLN A 628 -8.02 29.21 -5.24
C GLN A 628 -6.74 29.35 -4.40
N LEU A 629 -6.34 28.29 -3.71
CA LEU A 629 -4.98 28.16 -3.18
C LEU A 629 -4.04 28.00 -4.36
N MET A 630 -3.08 28.93 -4.53
CA MET A 630 -2.18 28.93 -5.67
C MET A 630 -1.25 27.71 -5.63
N ASP A 631 -1.03 27.09 -6.78
CA ASP A 631 -0.07 26.00 -6.95
C ASP A 631 1.38 26.53 -7.11
N TRP A 632 1.53 27.67 -7.75
CA TRP A 632 2.82 28.26 -8.15
C TRP A 632 3.10 29.57 -7.42
N SER A 633 4.34 30.04 -7.49
CA SER A 633 4.78 31.34 -6.94
C SER A 633 4.11 32.52 -7.63
N VAL A 634 3.56 32.32 -8.82
CA VAL A 634 2.79 33.30 -9.60
C VAL A 634 1.41 32.75 -9.95
N ASP A 635 0.39 33.60 -10.05
CA ASP A 635 -0.99 33.19 -10.28
C ASP A 635 -1.23 32.83 -11.78
N ILE A 636 -0.82 31.63 -12.14
CA ILE A 636 -0.97 31.02 -13.47
C ILE A 636 -1.96 29.85 -13.49
N ASP A 637 -2.60 29.58 -12.38
CA ASP A 637 -3.57 28.49 -12.28
C ASP A 637 -4.72 28.67 -13.28
N ASP A 638 -5.13 27.57 -13.91
CA ASP A 638 -6.27 27.51 -14.80
C ASP A 638 -7.47 26.84 -14.10
N PRO A 639 -8.61 27.50 -13.97
CA PRO A 639 -9.81 26.90 -13.35
C PRO A 639 -10.42 25.73 -14.17
N LYS A 640 -9.91 25.48 -15.38
CA LYS A 640 -10.29 24.35 -16.22
C LYS A 640 -9.28 23.21 -16.17
N ASP A 641 -8.23 23.33 -15.37
CA ASP A 641 -7.24 22.28 -15.21
C ASP A 641 -7.81 21.16 -14.32
N GLU A 642 -8.12 20.02 -14.92
CA GLU A 642 -8.58 18.80 -14.29
C GLU A 642 -7.45 17.80 -14.02
N HIS A 643 -6.20 18.27 -13.92
CA HIS A 643 -5.07 17.37 -13.68
C HIS A 643 -5.28 16.54 -12.42
N ARG A 644 -4.88 15.26 -12.50
CA ARG A 644 -5.10 14.27 -11.42
C ARG A 644 -4.35 14.57 -10.12
N HIS A 645 -3.21 15.27 -10.18
CA HIS A 645 -2.43 15.65 -9.02
C HIS A 645 -2.96 16.94 -8.38
N VAL A 646 -2.95 16.97 -7.05
CA VAL A 646 -3.35 18.10 -6.19
C VAL A 646 -2.30 18.34 -5.10
N ASN A 647 -1.03 18.23 -5.45
CA ASN A 647 0.10 18.27 -4.52
C ASN A 647 0.14 19.55 -3.67
N HIS A 648 -0.25 20.71 -4.22
CA HIS A 648 -0.33 21.96 -3.48
C HIS A 648 -1.37 21.96 -2.34
N LEU A 649 -2.29 20.98 -2.34
CA LEU A 649 -3.20 20.72 -1.22
C LEU A 649 -2.62 19.79 -0.15
N PHE A 650 -1.32 19.46 -0.21
CA PHE A 650 -0.64 18.68 0.83
C PHE A 650 -0.91 19.23 2.24
N GLY A 651 -0.92 20.55 2.42
CA GLY A 651 -1.18 21.19 3.71
C GLY A 651 -2.59 20.95 4.28
N LEU A 652 -3.57 20.57 3.43
CA LEU A 652 -4.89 20.13 3.86
C LEU A 652 -4.90 18.64 4.23
N HIS A 653 -4.31 17.79 3.39
CA HIS A 653 -4.13 16.36 3.61
C HIS A 653 -2.98 15.82 2.74
N PRO A 654 -2.01 15.07 3.32
CA PRO A 654 -1.94 14.53 4.70
C PRO A 654 -1.48 15.55 5.77
N GLY A 655 -0.88 16.68 5.41
CA GLY A 655 -0.50 17.74 6.34
C GLY A 655 -1.67 18.31 7.14
N HIS A 656 -1.39 19.33 7.95
CA HIS A 656 -2.41 19.93 8.84
C HIS A 656 -2.32 21.46 8.94
N THR A 657 -1.60 22.09 8.03
CA THR A 657 -1.40 23.56 8.01
C THR A 657 -2.55 24.31 7.33
N VAL A 658 -3.42 23.60 6.60
CA VAL A 658 -4.66 24.12 6.02
C VAL A 658 -5.85 23.39 6.65
N SER A 659 -6.74 24.13 7.30
CA SER A 659 -7.86 23.54 8.04
C SER A 659 -9.03 24.50 8.14
N PRO A 660 -10.29 24.01 8.04
CA PRO A 660 -11.48 24.84 8.29
C PRO A 660 -11.55 25.38 9.72
N VAL A 661 -10.81 24.80 10.66
CA VAL A 661 -10.81 25.20 12.07
C VAL A 661 -9.77 26.30 12.37
N THR A 662 -8.56 26.17 11.87
CA THR A 662 -7.44 27.07 12.22
C THR A 662 -7.08 28.05 11.12
N THR A 663 -7.34 27.71 9.85
CA THR A 663 -7.04 28.55 8.69
C THR A 663 -8.21 28.56 7.70
N PRO A 664 -9.40 29.04 8.12
CA PRO A 664 -10.64 28.88 7.35
C PRO A 664 -10.58 29.52 5.95
N GLU A 665 -9.84 30.62 5.76
CA GLU A 665 -9.69 31.24 4.45
C GLU A 665 -8.85 30.38 3.49
N LEU A 666 -7.80 29.73 3.99
CA LEU A 666 -7.01 28.77 3.20
C LEU A 666 -7.84 27.52 2.88
N ALA A 667 -8.66 27.06 3.83
CA ALA A 667 -9.56 25.93 3.60
C ALA A 667 -10.61 26.24 2.51
N LYS A 668 -11.16 27.46 2.48
CA LYS A 668 -12.05 27.91 1.40
C LYS A 668 -11.30 27.93 0.07
N ALA A 669 -10.07 28.42 0.03
CA ALA A 669 -9.25 28.45 -1.17
C ALA A 669 -8.89 27.03 -1.65
N ALA A 670 -8.59 26.10 -0.76
CA ALA A 670 -8.41 24.69 -1.07
C ALA A 670 -9.68 24.04 -1.65
N LYS A 671 -10.86 24.40 -1.12
CA LYS A 671 -12.14 23.95 -1.66
C LYS A 671 -12.35 24.43 -3.11
N VAL A 672 -11.96 25.65 -3.45
CA VAL A 672 -12.00 26.17 -4.84
C VAL A 672 -11.13 25.31 -5.76
N VAL A 673 -9.92 24.95 -5.34
CA VAL A 673 -9.05 24.04 -6.11
C VAL A 673 -9.74 22.69 -6.38
N LEU A 674 -10.31 22.06 -5.35
CA LEU A 674 -10.97 20.75 -5.50
C LEU A 674 -12.15 20.82 -6.46
N VAL A 675 -12.92 21.93 -6.42
CA VAL A 675 -14.03 22.16 -7.37
C VAL A 675 -13.49 22.28 -8.81
N HIS A 676 -12.39 23.00 -9.02
CA HIS A 676 -11.77 23.12 -10.35
C HIS A 676 -11.21 21.77 -10.85
N ARG A 677 -10.56 21.00 -9.99
CA ARG A 677 -10.01 19.68 -10.33
C ARG A 677 -11.07 18.61 -10.55
N GLY A 678 -12.32 18.85 -10.15
CA GLY A 678 -13.45 17.95 -10.35
C GLY A 678 -13.35 16.62 -9.58
N ASP A 679 -14.39 15.81 -9.72
CA ASP A 679 -14.61 14.59 -8.94
C ASP A 679 -14.20 13.30 -9.68
N GLY A 680 -13.69 13.41 -10.89
CA GLY A 680 -13.12 12.29 -11.65
C GLY A 680 -11.61 12.25 -11.53
N ALA A 681 -10.99 11.19 -11.89
CA ALA A 681 -9.60 10.95 -12.25
C ALA A 681 -9.24 9.46 -12.07
N THR A 682 -7.93 9.14 -11.89
CA THR A 682 -7.43 7.81 -11.52
C THR A 682 -7.87 7.43 -10.10
N GLY A 683 -7.79 6.14 -9.77
CA GLY A 683 -8.24 5.65 -8.47
C GLY A 683 -7.56 6.34 -7.29
N TRP A 684 -6.23 6.42 -7.28
CA TRP A 684 -5.51 7.11 -6.20
C TRP A 684 -5.85 8.61 -6.11
N SER A 685 -6.10 9.27 -7.25
CA SER A 685 -6.48 10.68 -7.23
C SER A 685 -7.84 10.90 -6.58
N MET A 686 -8.82 10.05 -6.89
CA MET A 686 -10.13 10.08 -6.23
C MET A 686 -9.98 9.75 -4.73
N GLY A 687 -9.12 8.79 -4.37
CA GLY A 687 -8.78 8.48 -2.98
C GLY A 687 -8.18 9.69 -2.24
N TRP A 688 -7.26 10.44 -2.87
CA TRP A 688 -6.71 11.65 -2.25
C TRP A 688 -7.75 12.74 -2.06
N LYS A 689 -8.50 13.05 -3.12
CA LYS A 689 -9.58 14.06 -3.06
C LYS A 689 -10.66 13.70 -2.02
N LEU A 690 -10.97 12.40 -1.87
CA LEU A 690 -11.85 11.91 -0.80
C LEU A 690 -11.34 12.32 0.59
N ASN A 691 -10.07 12.09 0.88
CA ASN A 691 -9.46 12.50 2.14
C ASN A 691 -9.49 14.03 2.34
N GLN A 692 -9.23 14.79 1.27
CA GLN A 692 -9.24 16.24 1.31
C GLN A 692 -10.65 16.82 1.56
N TRP A 693 -11.68 16.27 0.93
CA TRP A 693 -13.07 16.64 1.20
C TRP A 693 -13.50 16.27 2.63
N ALA A 694 -13.04 15.12 3.14
CA ALA A 694 -13.27 14.75 4.54
C ALA A 694 -12.62 15.75 5.51
N ARG A 695 -11.38 16.21 5.20
CA ARG A 695 -10.67 17.25 5.98
C ARG A 695 -11.35 18.63 5.90
N LEU A 696 -12.02 18.94 4.82
CA LEU A 696 -12.89 20.12 4.69
C LEU A 696 -14.22 19.95 5.42
N GLN A 697 -14.48 18.79 6.04
CA GLN A 697 -15.71 18.45 6.76
C GLN A 697 -16.96 18.46 5.87
N ASP A 698 -16.79 18.23 4.56
CA ASP A 698 -17.88 18.08 3.60
C ASP A 698 -18.15 16.60 3.34
N GLY A 699 -18.94 15.97 4.23
CA GLY A 699 -19.20 14.53 4.20
C GLY A 699 -19.93 14.06 2.96
N ASN A 700 -20.87 14.85 2.44
CA ASN A 700 -21.62 14.48 1.23
C ASN A 700 -20.72 14.53 -0.02
N HIS A 701 -19.81 15.49 -0.11
CA HIS A 701 -18.87 15.54 -1.21
C HIS A 701 -17.81 14.44 -1.10
N ALA A 702 -17.30 14.19 0.10
CA ALA A 702 -16.42 13.05 0.35
C ALA A 702 -17.08 11.72 -0.07
N TYR A 703 -18.35 11.51 0.26
CA TYR A 703 -19.13 10.35 -0.15
C TYR A 703 -19.32 10.26 -1.68
N THR A 704 -19.43 11.40 -2.36
CA THR A 704 -19.45 11.44 -3.83
C THR A 704 -18.15 10.91 -4.42
N LEU A 705 -17.00 11.34 -3.89
CA LEU A 705 -15.69 10.84 -4.32
C LEU A 705 -15.53 9.34 -4.05
N PHE A 706 -15.96 8.87 -2.87
CA PHE A 706 -15.97 7.44 -2.54
C PHE A 706 -16.85 6.65 -3.51
N GLY A 707 -18.05 7.14 -3.82
CA GLY A 707 -18.92 6.55 -4.81
C GLY A 707 -18.31 6.49 -6.22
N ASN A 708 -17.58 7.54 -6.62
CA ASN A 708 -16.87 7.58 -7.90
C ASN A 708 -15.69 6.62 -7.93
N LEU A 709 -14.95 6.49 -6.84
CA LEU A 709 -13.87 5.51 -6.70
C LEU A 709 -14.40 4.08 -6.88
N LEU A 710 -15.51 3.71 -6.23
CA LEU A 710 -16.14 2.41 -6.41
C LEU A 710 -16.65 2.19 -7.84
N LYS A 711 -17.23 3.22 -8.47
CA LYS A 711 -17.83 3.09 -9.81
C LYS A 711 -16.80 3.03 -10.92
N ASN A 712 -15.77 3.88 -10.85
CA ASN A 712 -14.87 4.20 -11.96
C ASN A 712 -13.43 3.77 -11.72
N GLY A 713 -12.99 3.70 -10.46
CA GLY A 713 -11.62 3.36 -10.05
C GLY A 713 -11.48 1.95 -9.47
N THR A 714 -12.51 1.08 -9.57
CA THR A 714 -12.49 -0.22 -8.91
C THR A 714 -12.86 -1.35 -9.86
N MET A 715 -12.08 -2.42 -9.87
CA MET A 715 -12.31 -3.64 -10.65
C MET A 715 -13.22 -4.65 -9.92
N ASP A 716 -13.64 -5.72 -10.59
CA ASP A 716 -14.64 -6.66 -10.07
C ASP A 716 -14.19 -7.42 -8.80
N ASN A 717 -12.87 -7.57 -8.59
CA ASN A 717 -12.26 -8.09 -7.37
C ASN A 717 -11.94 -7.02 -6.31
N LEU A 718 -12.45 -5.81 -6.50
CA LEU A 718 -12.28 -4.62 -5.68
C LEU A 718 -10.86 -4.02 -5.67
N TRP A 719 -9.94 -4.49 -6.49
CA TRP A 719 -8.70 -3.78 -6.71
C TRP A 719 -8.93 -2.43 -7.36
N ASP A 720 -8.14 -1.45 -6.94
CA ASP A 720 -8.09 -0.12 -7.56
C ASP A 720 -7.42 -0.14 -8.93
N THR A 721 -7.73 0.83 -9.76
CA THR A 721 -7.10 0.97 -11.07
C THR A 721 -6.80 2.43 -11.42
N HIS A 722 -5.61 2.61 -11.95
CA HIS A 722 -5.18 3.90 -12.54
C HIS A 722 -5.88 4.19 -13.89
N PRO A 723 -6.05 3.32 -14.93
CA PRO A 723 -5.57 1.98 -15.29
C PRO A 723 -4.09 1.96 -15.74
N PRO A 724 -3.32 0.85 -15.65
CA PRO A 724 -3.69 -0.46 -15.09
C PRO A 724 -3.75 -0.48 -13.56
N PHE A 725 -3.83 -1.68 -12.95
CA PHE A 725 -3.86 -1.88 -11.51
C PHE A 725 -2.77 -1.10 -10.77
N GLN A 726 -3.21 -0.33 -9.79
CA GLN A 726 -2.40 0.25 -8.71
C GLN A 726 -3.16 0.06 -7.39
N ILE A 727 -2.45 -0.17 -6.29
CA ILE A 727 -3.10 -0.53 -5.02
C ILE A 727 -3.43 0.69 -4.15
N ASP A 728 -2.82 1.81 -4.42
CA ASP A 728 -2.84 3.01 -3.59
C ASP A 728 -4.25 3.61 -3.41
N GLY A 729 -5.11 3.57 -4.43
CA GLY A 729 -6.48 4.01 -4.29
C GLY A 729 -7.31 3.18 -3.32
N ASN A 730 -7.03 1.87 -3.15
CA ASN A 730 -7.65 1.05 -2.12
C ASN A 730 -7.31 1.57 -0.71
N PHE A 731 -6.04 1.91 -0.48
CA PHE A 731 -5.59 2.46 0.81
C PHE A 731 -6.09 3.87 1.04
N GLY A 732 -6.06 4.71 -0.01
CA GLY A 732 -6.61 6.07 0.04
C GLY A 732 -8.09 6.10 0.34
N GLY A 733 -8.87 5.16 -0.21
CA GLY A 733 -10.29 5.01 0.07
C GLY A 733 -10.56 4.61 1.53
N THR A 734 -9.81 3.64 2.06
CA THR A 734 -9.92 3.22 3.47
C THR A 734 -9.54 4.36 4.43
N ALA A 735 -8.47 5.10 4.15
CA ALA A 735 -8.07 6.26 4.94
C ALA A 735 -9.15 7.35 4.89
N GLY A 736 -9.71 7.63 3.70
CA GLY A 736 -10.73 8.64 3.53
C GLY A 736 -12.02 8.36 4.30
N ILE A 737 -12.48 7.11 4.31
CA ILE A 737 -13.62 6.69 5.14
C ILE A 737 -13.30 6.91 6.63
N THR A 738 -12.08 6.61 7.06
CA THR A 738 -11.65 6.86 8.44
C THR A 738 -11.66 8.35 8.75
N GLU A 739 -11.14 9.21 7.86
CA GLU A 739 -11.16 10.67 8.00
C GLU A 739 -12.58 11.25 8.04
N MET A 740 -13.56 10.62 7.37
CA MET A 740 -14.97 11.03 7.46
C MET A 740 -15.54 10.77 8.86
N LEU A 741 -15.06 9.75 9.58
CA LEU A 741 -15.61 9.30 10.86
C LEU A 741 -14.81 9.77 12.07
N LEU A 742 -13.50 9.94 11.94
CA LEU A 742 -12.61 10.38 13.02
C LEU A 742 -11.42 11.17 12.48
N GLN A 743 -11.16 12.33 13.04
CA GLN A 743 -9.94 13.11 12.79
C GLN A 743 -9.24 13.45 14.10
N SER A 744 -7.91 13.47 14.10
CA SER A 744 -7.11 13.81 15.29
C SER A 744 -5.86 14.65 15.01
N HIS A 745 -5.74 15.21 13.81
CA HIS A 745 -4.57 15.98 13.36
C HIS A 745 -4.49 17.40 13.96
N MET A 746 -5.57 17.92 14.56
CA MET A 746 -5.65 19.29 15.06
C MET A 746 -5.47 19.40 16.60
N GLY A 747 -4.89 18.37 17.24
CA GLY A 747 -4.67 18.37 18.70
C GLY A 747 -5.93 18.00 19.51
N PHE A 748 -6.99 17.56 18.86
CA PHE A 748 -8.20 17.03 19.47
C PHE A 748 -8.76 15.86 18.65
N ILE A 749 -9.51 14.99 19.28
CA ILE A 749 -10.23 13.89 18.63
C ILE A 749 -11.59 14.44 18.18
N GLN A 750 -11.77 14.61 16.88
CA GLN A 750 -13.03 15.06 16.29
C GLN A 750 -13.86 13.86 15.85
N LEU A 751 -15.04 13.72 16.42
CA LEU A 751 -15.97 12.63 16.14
C LEU A 751 -16.91 13.03 14.99
N LEU A 752 -17.07 12.16 14.00
CA LEU A 752 -17.98 12.28 12.85
C LEU A 752 -17.83 13.63 12.12
N PRO A 753 -16.61 14.09 11.80
CA PRO A 753 -16.39 15.42 11.21
C PRO A 753 -17.02 15.58 9.83
N ALA A 754 -17.16 14.49 9.08
CA ALA A 754 -17.66 14.49 7.70
C ALA A 754 -18.61 13.32 7.44
N LEU A 755 -19.56 13.10 8.35
CA LEU A 755 -20.60 12.06 8.20
C LEU A 755 -21.54 12.42 7.05
N PRO A 756 -21.71 11.55 6.01
CA PRO A 756 -22.60 11.82 4.90
C PRO A 756 -24.07 11.50 5.23
N ASP A 757 -24.99 12.12 4.51
CA ASP A 757 -26.43 11.83 4.65
C ASP A 757 -26.79 10.38 4.30
N ALA A 758 -25.96 9.70 3.50
CA ALA A 758 -26.14 8.29 3.15
C ALA A 758 -25.96 7.34 4.35
N TRP A 759 -25.16 7.71 5.35
CA TRP A 759 -24.88 6.88 6.52
C TRP A 759 -25.67 7.34 7.73
N LYS A 760 -26.98 7.10 7.68
CA LYS A 760 -27.92 7.55 8.72
C LYS A 760 -27.61 6.98 10.09
N ASP A 761 -27.36 5.67 10.14
CA ASP A 761 -27.07 4.93 11.36
C ASP A 761 -25.81 4.08 11.15
N GLY A 762 -25.01 3.90 12.18
CA GLY A 762 -23.83 3.04 12.03
C GLY A 762 -22.93 3.03 13.25
N SER A 763 -21.85 2.29 13.12
CA SER A 763 -20.79 2.23 14.12
C SER A 763 -19.44 1.90 13.48
N ILE A 764 -18.39 2.42 14.09
CA ILE A 764 -17.02 1.98 13.84
C ILE A 764 -16.34 1.72 15.18
N SER A 765 -15.59 0.64 15.28
CA SER A 765 -14.88 0.29 16.52
C SER A 765 -13.40 0.08 16.27
N GLY A 766 -12.58 0.41 17.28
CA GLY A 766 -11.17 0.11 17.32
C GLY A 766 -10.27 0.99 16.44
N ILE A 767 -10.77 2.07 15.84
CA ILE A 767 -9.94 3.04 15.12
C ILE A 767 -9.08 3.84 16.08
N CYS A 768 -7.93 4.32 15.60
CA CYS A 768 -6.97 5.02 16.44
C CYS A 768 -6.96 6.53 16.19
N ALA A 769 -6.67 7.27 17.25
CA ALA A 769 -6.39 8.69 17.21
C ALA A 769 -4.98 8.98 17.76
N LYS A 770 -4.39 10.08 17.29
CA LYS A 770 -3.09 10.59 17.78
C LYS A 770 -3.11 10.73 19.30
N GLY A 771 -1.99 10.49 19.95
CA GLY A 771 -1.91 10.42 21.42
C GLY A 771 -2.06 9.00 21.98
N ASN A 772 -2.11 7.99 21.13
CA ASN A 772 -2.31 6.57 21.47
C ASN A 772 -3.68 6.31 22.13
N PHE A 773 -4.70 6.85 21.49
CA PHE A 773 -6.09 6.57 21.82
C PHE A 773 -6.71 5.59 20.81
N GLU A 774 -7.52 4.65 21.32
CA GLU A 774 -8.39 3.78 20.52
C GLU A 774 -9.83 4.21 20.74
N VAL A 775 -10.62 4.30 19.67
CA VAL A 775 -11.92 4.94 19.70
C VAL A 775 -12.97 4.06 19.01
N ASP A 776 -14.10 3.86 19.70
CA ASP A 776 -15.34 3.38 19.13
C ASP A 776 -16.32 4.53 18.99
N VAL A 777 -17.08 4.56 17.90
CA VAL A 777 -18.11 5.57 17.64
C VAL A 777 -19.38 4.90 17.18
N ILE A 778 -20.52 5.28 17.77
CA ILE A 778 -21.85 4.85 17.38
C ILE A 778 -22.66 6.11 17.06
N TRP A 779 -23.35 6.11 15.93
CA TRP A 779 -24.26 7.17 15.54
C TRP A 779 -25.63 6.63 15.15
N GLU A 780 -26.65 7.42 15.42
CA GLU A 780 -28.04 7.16 15.05
C GLU A 780 -28.71 8.46 14.55
N ASN A 781 -29.47 8.38 13.48
CA ASN A 781 -30.12 9.52 12.87
C ASN A 781 -29.14 10.67 12.58
N HIS A 782 -27.97 10.37 12.03
CA HIS A 782 -26.85 11.30 11.71
C HIS A 782 -26.25 11.99 12.95
N GLN A 783 -26.53 11.54 14.16
CA GLN A 783 -26.01 12.14 15.38
C GLN A 783 -25.17 11.16 16.18
N LEU A 784 -24.13 11.69 16.82
CA LEU A 784 -23.35 10.92 17.78
C LEU A 784 -24.27 10.42 18.91
N LYS A 785 -24.35 9.11 19.05
CA LYS A 785 -25.04 8.46 20.17
C LYS A 785 -24.08 8.23 21.33
N GLU A 786 -22.94 7.63 21.03
CA GLU A 786 -21.93 7.24 22.00
C GLU A 786 -20.57 7.09 21.35
N ALA A 787 -19.52 7.45 22.07
CA ALA A 787 -18.16 7.05 21.77
C ALA A 787 -17.48 6.47 22.99
N VAL A 788 -16.56 5.52 22.80
CA VAL A 788 -15.69 4.99 23.85
C VAL A 788 -14.28 5.32 23.46
N VAL A 789 -13.56 6.05 24.33
CA VAL A 789 -12.15 6.40 24.12
C VAL A 789 -11.30 5.63 25.13
N ARG A 790 -10.43 4.74 24.62
CA ARG A 790 -9.46 3.98 25.40
C ARG A 790 -8.12 4.69 25.33
N SER A 791 -7.55 5.04 26.47
CA SER A 791 -6.26 5.72 26.54
C SER A 791 -5.16 4.71 26.80
N ASN A 792 -4.31 4.45 25.80
CA ASN A 792 -3.21 3.48 25.96
C ASN A 792 -1.93 4.12 26.53
N ALA A 793 -1.79 5.44 26.49
CA ALA A 793 -0.63 6.17 27.01
C ALA A 793 -0.93 7.03 28.25
N GLY A 794 -2.19 7.42 28.48
CA GLY A 794 -2.57 8.46 29.44
C GLY A 794 -2.38 9.86 28.86
N GLY A 795 -2.55 10.90 29.68
CA GLY A 795 -2.37 12.29 29.28
C GLY A 795 -3.66 13.05 29.04
N ASP A 796 -3.52 14.21 28.42
CA ASP A 796 -4.66 15.08 28.11
C ASP A 796 -5.45 14.53 26.91
N CYS A 797 -6.76 14.55 27.01
CA CYS A 797 -7.68 14.16 25.95
C CYS A 797 -8.67 15.29 25.69
N VAL A 798 -8.72 15.75 24.45
CA VAL A 798 -9.66 16.76 23.99
C VAL A 798 -10.54 16.13 22.94
N ILE A 799 -11.85 16.16 23.15
CA ILE A 799 -12.82 15.58 22.21
C ILE A 799 -13.71 16.70 21.68
N LYS A 800 -13.88 16.72 20.37
CA LYS A 800 -14.75 17.63 19.65
C LYS A 800 -15.85 16.86 18.92
N TYR A 801 -17.07 17.33 19.00
CA TYR A 801 -18.20 16.92 18.16
C TYR A 801 -19.06 18.13 17.87
N ALA A 802 -19.35 18.37 16.59
CA ALA A 802 -19.94 19.60 16.09
C ALA A 802 -19.19 20.82 16.65
N ASP A 803 -19.89 21.78 17.25
CA ASP A 803 -19.29 22.98 17.84
C ASP A 803 -18.89 22.83 19.31
N GLN A 804 -18.98 21.62 19.86
CA GLN A 804 -18.73 21.39 21.28
C GLN A 804 -17.40 20.68 21.50
N THR A 805 -16.74 21.03 22.61
CA THR A 805 -15.45 20.46 23.01
C THR A 805 -15.48 20.15 24.51
N ILE A 806 -14.97 18.99 24.87
CA ILE A 806 -14.68 18.63 26.28
C ILE A 806 -13.22 18.23 26.43
N SER A 807 -12.63 18.57 27.57
CA SER A 807 -11.23 18.24 27.89
C SER A 807 -11.14 17.57 29.24
N PHE A 808 -10.34 16.52 29.33
CA PHE A 808 -10.09 15.82 30.60
C PHE A 808 -8.76 15.07 30.58
N LYS A 809 -8.23 14.80 31.77
CA LYS A 809 -7.04 13.95 31.90
C LYS A 809 -7.42 12.47 31.86
N THR A 810 -6.63 11.71 31.13
CA THR A 810 -6.80 10.26 31.03
C THR A 810 -5.69 9.53 31.79
N VAL A 811 -5.99 8.31 32.19
CA VAL A 811 -5.06 7.38 32.82
C VAL A 811 -4.80 6.22 31.88
N LYS A 812 -3.54 5.82 31.73
CA LYS A 812 -3.13 4.70 30.91
C LYS A 812 -3.96 3.44 31.20
N GLY A 813 -4.46 2.81 30.15
CA GLY A 813 -5.27 1.58 30.19
C GLY A 813 -6.73 1.78 30.62
N ARG A 814 -7.21 3.04 30.75
CA ARG A 814 -8.60 3.33 31.10
C ARG A 814 -9.43 3.69 29.88
N SER A 815 -10.71 3.34 29.94
CA SER A 815 -11.72 3.68 28.94
C SER A 815 -12.66 4.77 29.49
N TYR A 816 -13.08 5.65 28.61
CA TYR A 816 -13.96 6.80 28.89
C TYR A 816 -15.12 6.79 27.92
N GLN A 817 -16.34 6.79 28.47
CA GLN A 817 -17.54 6.81 27.69
C GLN A 817 -18.00 8.25 27.49
N ILE A 818 -18.26 8.62 26.25
CA ILE A 818 -18.68 9.94 25.82
C ILE A 818 -20.07 9.80 25.19
N GLY A 819 -21.02 10.58 25.66
CA GLY A 819 -22.35 10.69 25.07
C GLY A 819 -22.59 12.07 24.52
N TYR A 820 -23.62 12.18 23.72
CA TYR A 820 -24.16 13.48 23.28
C TYR A 820 -25.64 13.57 23.62
N ASP A 821 -26.03 14.68 24.18
CA ASP A 821 -27.41 15.03 24.49
C ASP A 821 -27.72 16.42 23.88
N ALA A 822 -28.77 16.52 23.10
CA ALA A 822 -29.08 17.76 22.39
C ALA A 822 -29.26 18.99 23.33
N ALA A 823 -29.67 18.79 24.60
CA ALA A 823 -29.86 19.85 25.58
C ALA A 823 -28.60 20.12 26.44
N LYS A 824 -27.76 19.12 26.68
CA LYS A 824 -26.62 19.20 27.58
C LYS A 824 -25.29 19.19 26.84
N GLY A 825 -25.28 18.81 25.57
CA GLY A 825 -24.11 18.70 24.74
C GLY A 825 -23.29 17.44 24.97
N LEU A 826 -21.98 17.53 24.74
CA LEU A 826 -21.02 16.43 25.01
C LEU A 826 -20.91 16.17 26.50
N ILE A 827 -21.03 14.91 26.88
CA ILE A 827 -21.02 14.48 28.29
C ILE A 827 -20.03 13.32 28.42
N LYS A 828 -19.07 13.44 29.34
CA LYS A 828 -18.29 12.31 29.82
C LYS A 828 -19.13 11.59 30.88
N LYS A 829 -19.47 10.33 30.63
CA LYS A 829 -20.25 9.49 31.55
C LYS A 829 -19.38 8.79 32.59
#